data_fce544fd64d5d194854459cb0f9e5a2c
#
_entry.id   fce544fd64d5d194854459cb0f9e5a2c
#
_cell.length_a   1.000
_cell.length_b   1.000
_cell.length_c   1.000
_cell.angle_alpha   90.00
_cell.angle_beta   90.00
_cell.angle_gamma   90.00
#
_symmetry.space_group_name_H-M   'P 1'
#
loop_
_entity.id
_entity.type
_entity.pdbx_description
1 polymer ?
#
loop_
_entity_poly.entity_id
_entity_poly.type
_entity_poly.pdbx_seq_one_letter_code
_entity_poly.pdbx_strand_id
1 'polypeptide(L)'
;MGKGGGKGHTPREAPDNLKSTQLLSVIDAISEGPIEGPVNGLQSVLVNQTPVVDRDGNTNIHGVKVVYRVGEQEQTPLEGFESSGAETVLGVQVKHDNPVTRTITAANIDRLRFTFGVQSLVEANSKGDRNPTSVRLQIHLERYGQWVVEKEITITGKTTTQYLASVIVDNLPPRPFGIRMVRVTADSTTDQLQNNTVWSSYTEIIDVRQRYPNTAVIGLQVESEQFGSQQVTRNYHFFGRIIHVPSNYDPVARTYSGIWDGTFKPAYSNNPAWCLWDVLTHPRYGMGQRIGAADVDRWALYAIGQYCDQMVPDGFGGTEPRMTFNAYLAQQRKAWDVLTDFCSAMRCMPVWNGQMMTFVQDRPSDTVWTYTRSNVVMSDEGTPFRYSFSARKDRHNAVEVNWIDPDNGWQTSTELVEDTVAISHYGRNLVKMDAFGCTSRGQAHRAGLWLIKTELLETQTVDFSVGAEGLRHVPGDVIEVCDEDYAGISLGGRILSVDRARRILTLDREITLPSSGTTLISLVDGEGLPVSVDVQSVTDGVQVQVSRIPDGVAEYSVWGLKLPSLRQRLFRCVAVRENDDGTYAITAVQHVPEKESIVDNGASFDPQPGTIHGTVPPAIQHLTTEILAEEGQYQVLARWDTPRVVKGASFSLRLNVAAEDGSDRLVSSAGTPDTQYRFRGLTPGRYTLSVRAVNSQGQQGDPASTQFSISAPAAPSFIELTPGYFQITATPRQAVYDPTVQYEFWFSDAQITDIHQVENAARYLGTALYWIAASVNIRPGRDYYFYIRAVNQVGKSAFVGATGQASNDAAGYLDFFKGQITESHLGKELL
;
A
#
# COMPACT_ATOMS: atom_id res chain seq x y z
N MET A 1 -23.13 -80.26 43.76
CA MET A 1 -23.20 -78.87 44.25
C MET A 1 -22.66 -78.03 43.19
N GLY A 2 -23.52 -77.46 42.30
CA GLY A 2 -23.14 -76.54 41.28
C GLY A 2 -23.26 -75.11 41.84
N LYS A 3 -22.17 -74.38 41.91
CA LYS A 3 -22.13 -72.99 42.21
C LYS A 3 -22.54 -72.25 40.93
N GLY A 4 -23.74 -71.72 40.86
CA GLY A 4 -24.17 -70.72 39.88
C GLY A 4 -23.47 -69.41 40.14
N GLY A 5 -22.48 -69.14 39.32
CA GLY A 5 -21.85 -67.83 39.24
C GLY A 5 -22.84 -66.81 38.61
N GLY A 6 -23.41 -65.93 39.42
CA GLY A 6 -24.19 -64.82 38.94
C GLY A 6 -23.31 -63.97 38.05
N LYS A 7 -23.71 -63.72 36.83
CA LYS A 7 -23.08 -62.76 35.95
C LYS A 7 -23.08 -61.37 36.61
N GLY A 8 -21.95 -60.84 37.00
CA GLY A 8 -21.85 -59.50 37.53
C GLY A 8 -22.52 -58.48 36.59
N HIS A 9 -23.32 -57.58 37.18
CA HIS A 9 -23.96 -56.47 36.46
C HIS A 9 -22.88 -55.59 35.85
N THR A 10 -22.92 -55.36 34.52
CA THR A 10 -22.09 -54.41 33.85
C THR A 10 -22.79 -53.05 33.89
N PRO A 11 -22.23 -52.02 34.52
CA PRO A 11 -22.84 -50.71 34.58
C PRO A 11 -23.19 -50.18 33.18
N ARG A 12 -24.35 -49.55 33.06
CA ARG A 12 -24.83 -48.92 31.81
C ARG A 12 -24.75 -47.41 31.97
N GLU A 13 -24.37 -46.73 30.90
CA GLU A 13 -24.38 -45.29 30.82
C GLU A 13 -25.45 -44.84 29.81
N ALA A 14 -26.39 -44.02 30.24
CA ALA A 14 -27.34 -43.37 29.34
C ALA A 14 -26.57 -42.31 28.53
N PRO A 15 -26.94 -42.08 27.26
CA PRO A 15 -26.29 -41.05 26.43
C PRO A 15 -26.59 -39.66 27.03
N ASP A 16 -25.64 -38.73 26.84
CA ASP A 16 -25.84 -37.35 27.18
C ASP A 16 -26.89 -36.75 26.21
N ASN A 17 -27.94 -36.15 26.74
CA ASN A 17 -29.05 -35.59 25.97
C ASN A 17 -29.27 -34.08 26.20
N LEU A 18 -28.48 -33.47 27.07
CA LEU A 18 -28.49 -32.03 27.30
C LEU A 18 -27.34 -31.41 26.54
N LYS A 19 -27.67 -30.62 25.57
CA LYS A 19 -26.69 -29.85 24.75
C LYS A 19 -27.01 -28.38 24.89
N SER A 20 -25.99 -27.60 25.19
CA SER A 20 -26.09 -26.15 25.18
C SER A 20 -26.18 -25.67 23.73
N THR A 21 -27.25 -24.94 23.44
CA THR A 21 -27.36 -24.20 22.20
C THR A 21 -27.01 -22.73 22.47
N GLN A 22 -26.04 -22.23 21.82
CA GLN A 22 -25.65 -20.82 21.92
C GLN A 22 -25.83 -20.18 20.55
N LEU A 23 -26.57 -19.08 20.50
CA LEU A 23 -26.79 -18.31 19.31
C LEU A 23 -25.83 -17.11 19.34
N LEU A 24 -24.90 -17.07 18.41
CA LEU A 24 -24.11 -15.87 18.13
C LEU A 24 -24.97 -14.94 17.28
N SER A 25 -25.25 -13.74 17.76
CA SER A 25 -25.97 -12.70 17.03
C SER A 25 -25.10 -11.46 16.98
N VAL A 26 -24.70 -11.04 15.79
CA VAL A 26 -23.83 -9.90 15.60
C VAL A 26 -24.33 -9.00 14.47
N ILE A 27 -24.06 -7.71 14.59
CA ILE A 27 -24.22 -6.74 13.53
C ILE A 27 -22.85 -6.17 13.24
N ASP A 28 -22.38 -6.35 12.01
CA ASP A 28 -21.13 -5.78 11.54
C ASP A 28 -21.43 -4.55 10.68
N ALA A 29 -20.81 -3.43 11.01
CA ALA A 29 -20.79 -2.25 10.14
C ALA A 29 -19.68 -2.44 9.12
N ILE A 30 -20.04 -2.50 7.85
CA ILE A 30 -19.11 -2.88 6.77
C ILE A 30 -18.61 -1.71 5.95
N SER A 31 -19.39 -0.65 5.80
CA SER A 31 -18.98 0.52 5.03
C SER A 31 -19.89 1.71 5.27
N GLU A 32 -19.40 2.89 4.95
CA GLU A 32 -20.26 4.01 4.60
C GLU A 32 -21.15 3.61 3.43
N GLY A 33 -22.42 3.99 3.48
CA GLY A 33 -23.41 3.67 2.43
C GLY A 33 -23.86 4.90 1.61
N PRO A 34 -24.58 4.65 0.57
CA PRO A 34 -25.00 3.34 0.06
C PRO A 34 -23.88 2.59 -0.68
N ILE A 35 -23.89 1.27 -0.55
CA ILE A 35 -23.04 0.37 -1.32
C ILE A 35 -23.86 -0.40 -2.36
N GLU A 36 -23.21 -0.99 -3.35
CA GLU A 36 -23.87 -1.82 -4.35
C GLU A 36 -24.42 -3.11 -3.73
N GLY A 37 -23.70 -3.74 -2.82
CA GLY A 37 -24.13 -4.93 -2.11
C GLY A 37 -23.32 -6.19 -2.42
N PRO A 38 -23.84 -7.38 -2.08
CA PRO A 38 -23.11 -8.63 -2.22
C PRO A 38 -22.82 -8.96 -3.69
N VAL A 39 -21.60 -9.45 -3.96
CA VAL A 39 -21.14 -9.81 -5.31
C VAL A 39 -21.94 -10.99 -5.87
N ASN A 40 -22.19 -12.03 -5.06
CA ASN A 40 -22.88 -13.25 -5.42
C ASN A 40 -23.95 -13.64 -4.38
N GLY A 41 -24.78 -12.70 -3.96
CA GLY A 41 -25.81 -12.96 -2.95
C GLY A 41 -25.23 -13.54 -1.65
N LEU A 42 -25.82 -14.59 -1.12
CA LEU A 42 -25.36 -15.22 0.13
C LEU A 42 -24.06 -16.02 0.00
N GLN A 43 -23.60 -16.33 -1.20
CA GLN A 43 -22.24 -16.88 -1.41
C GLN A 43 -21.15 -15.89 -1.00
N SER A 44 -21.48 -14.60 -1.00
CA SER A 44 -20.59 -13.52 -0.60
C SER A 44 -20.39 -13.38 0.91
N VAL A 45 -21.14 -14.15 1.70
CA VAL A 45 -21.04 -14.19 3.16
C VAL A 45 -20.36 -15.49 3.55
N LEU A 46 -19.18 -15.36 4.19
CA LEU A 46 -18.39 -16.50 4.62
C LEU A 46 -18.28 -16.54 6.14
N VAL A 47 -18.47 -17.71 6.69
CA VAL A 47 -18.30 -18.00 8.11
C VAL A 47 -17.18 -19.03 8.22
N ASN A 48 -16.12 -18.70 8.96
CA ASN A 48 -14.89 -19.51 9.01
C ASN A 48 -14.38 -19.89 7.60
N GLN A 49 -14.38 -18.91 6.69
CA GLN A 49 -13.96 -19.04 5.28
C GLN A 49 -14.84 -19.96 4.42
N THR A 50 -15.96 -20.43 4.95
CA THR A 50 -16.93 -21.25 4.21
C THR A 50 -18.11 -20.37 3.79
N PRO A 51 -18.48 -20.31 2.51
CA PRO A 51 -19.67 -19.59 2.07
C PRO A 51 -20.92 -20.16 2.72
N VAL A 52 -21.85 -19.32 3.12
CA VAL A 52 -23.13 -19.74 3.75
C VAL A 52 -23.93 -20.63 2.81
N VAL A 53 -23.89 -20.34 1.51
CA VAL A 53 -24.47 -21.17 0.45
C VAL A 53 -23.42 -21.50 -0.60
N ASP A 54 -23.59 -22.65 -1.26
CA ASP A 54 -22.73 -23.05 -2.37
C ASP A 54 -23.13 -22.39 -3.70
N ARG A 55 -22.44 -22.76 -4.80
CA ARG A 55 -22.70 -22.21 -6.14
C ARG A 55 -24.08 -22.59 -6.70
N ASP A 56 -24.64 -23.68 -6.23
CA ASP A 56 -25.94 -24.20 -6.63
C ASP A 56 -27.08 -23.68 -5.73
N GLY A 57 -26.76 -22.84 -4.73
CA GLY A 57 -27.71 -22.27 -3.80
C GLY A 57 -28.06 -23.17 -2.61
N ASN A 58 -27.37 -24.30 -2.44
CA ASN A 58 -27.58 -25.18 -1.29
C ASN A 58 -26.90 -24.60 -0.06
N THR A 59 -27.50 -24.79 1.09
CA THR A 59 -26.96 -24.31 2.37
C THR A 59 -25.76 -25.14 2.79
N ASN A 60 -24.60 -24.52 2.88
CA ASN A 60 -23.38 -25.16 3.43
C ASN A 60 -23.39 -25.21 4.96
N ILE A 61 -24.00 -24.21 5.59
CA ILE A 61 -24.02 -24.05 7.04
C ILE A 61 -25.46 -23.90 7.49
N HIS A 62 -25.98 -24.89 8.22
CA HIS A 62 -27.33 -24.84 8.78
C HIS A 62 -27.41 -23.91 9.99
N GLY A 63 -28.58 -23.33 10.24
CA GLY A 63 -28.78 -22.46 11.38
C GLY A 63 -28.13 -21.09 11.28
N VAL A 64 -27.81 -20.65 10.07
CA VAL A 64 -27.29 -19.30 9.79
C VAL A 64 -28.40 -18.42 9.22
N LYS A 65 -28.61 -17.27 9.85
CA LYS A 65 -29.49 -16.21 9.33
C LYS A 65 -28.65 -15.00 8.98
N VAL A 66 -28.83 -14.47 7.77
CA VAL A 66 -28.13 -13.29 7.26
C VAL A 66 -29.16 -12.27 6.81
N VAL A 67 -29.02 -11.04 7.31
CA VAL A 67 -29.83 -9.89 6.88
C VAL A 67 -28.86 -8.71 6.69
N TYR A 68 -29.01 -7.95 5.62
CA TYR A 68 -28.15 -6.79 5.36
C TYR A 68 -28.93 -5.56 4.92
N ARG A 69 -28.28 -4.39 5.07
CA ARG A 69 -28.74 -3.11 4.55
C ARG A 69 -27.59 -2.43 3.86
N VAL A 70 -27.86 -1.81 2.73
CA VAL A 70 -26.82 -1.19 1.90
C VAL A 70 -26.33 0.17 2.37
N GLY A 71 -26.97 0.75 3.37
CA GLY A 71 -26.54 2.03 3.94
C GLY A 71 -27.26 3.25 3.37
N GLU A 72 -28.52 3.10 3.01
CA GLU A 72 -29.37 4.23 2.64
C GLU A 72 -29.71 5.12 3.85
N GLN A 73 -30.02 6.39 3.60
CA GLN A 73 -30.41 7.32 4.65
C GLN A 73 -31.66 6.85 5.41
N GLU A 74 -32.66 6.33 4.69
CA GLU A 74 -33.97 5.93 5.20
C GLU A 74 -34.15 4.42 5.28
N GLN A 75 -33.06 3.67 5.47
CA GLN A 75 -33.16 2.22 5.53
C GLN A 75 -33.92 1.73 6.78
N THR A 76 -34.50 0.57 6.64
CA THR A 76 -35.24 -0.09 7.74
C THR A 76 -34.28 -0.82 8.68
N PRO A 77 -34.66 -1.05 9.95
CA PRO A 77 -33.90 -1.89 10.87
C PRO A 77 -33.69 -3.31 10.33
N LEU A 78 -32.64 -3.98 10.77
CA LEU A 78 -32.42 -5.40 10.49
C LEU A 78 -33.42 -6.26 11.22
N GLU A 79 -34.15 -7.08 10.46
CA GLU A 79 -35.17 -7.98 11.02
C GLU A 79 -34.54 -9.07 11.88
N GLY A 80 -34.97 -9.17 13.14
CA GLY A 80 -34.46 -10.12 14.10
C GLY A 80 -33.21 -9.68 14.86
N PHE A 81 -32.77 -8.44 14.61
CA PHE A 81 -31.62 -7.81 15.30
C PHE A 81 -32.03 -6.53 16.03
N GLU A 82 -33.23 -6.49 16.52
CA GLU A 82 -33.86 -5.28 17.03
C GLU A 82 -33.48 -4.97 18.49
N SER A 83 -32.70 -5.85 19.12
CA SER A 83 -32.28 -5.69 20.51
C SER A 83 -30.77 -5.66 20.66
N SER A 84 -30.30 -4.85 21.59
CA SER A 84 -28.90 -4.87 22.03
C SER A 84 -28.84 -5.35 23.48
N GLY A 85 -27.77 -6.07 23.86
CA GLY A 85 -27.62 -6.58 25.20
C GLY A 85 -26.24 -6.34 25.78
N ALA A 86 -26.20 -5.97 27.07
CA ALA A 86 -24.97 -5.93 27.86
C ALA A 86 -24.96 -7.11 28.81
N GLU A 87 -24.00 -8.02 28.65
CA GLU A 87 -23.87 -9.21 29.45
C GLU A 87 -22.97 -8.97 30.68
N THR A 88 -23.46 -9.35 31.86
CA THR A 88 -22.67 -9.39 33.08
C THR A 88 -22.42 -10.85 33.47
N VAL A 89 -21.18 -11.27 33.35
CA VAL A 89 -20.76 -12.63 33.71
C VAL A 89 -20.67 -12.76 35.23
N LEU A 90 -21.26 -13.79 35.77
CA LEU A 90 -21.27 -14.12 37.23
C LEU A 90 -20.48 -15.37 37.51
N GLY A 91 -20.78 -16.48 36.85
CA GLY A 91 -20.15 -17.77 37.05
C GLY A 91 -20.30 -18.33 38.48
N VAL A 92 -21.40 -18.06 39.18
CA VAL A 92 -21.59 -18.42 40.58
C VAL A 92 -22.46 -19.64 40.74
N GLN A 93 -22.11 -20.50 41.69
CA GLN A 93 -22.91 -21.66 42.07
C GLN A 93 -24.15 -21.21 42.86
N VAL A 94 -25.32 -21.73 42.50
CA VAL A 94 -26.57 -21.50 43.21
C VAL A 94 -26.86 -22.73 44.08
N LYS A 95 -26.92 -22.55 45.42
CA LYS A 95 -27.21 -23.57 46.39
C LYS A 95 -28.62 -23.43 46.93
N HIS A 96 -29.23 -24.55 47.42
CA HIS A 96 -30.60 -24.59 47.88
C HIS A 96 -30.90 -23.57 48.98
N ASP A 97 -30.04 -23.43 49.98
CA ASP A 97 -30.23 -22.53 51.11
C ASP A 97 -29.53 -21.16 50.94
N ASN A 98 -28.96 -20.88 49.76
CA ASN A 98 -28.22 -19.65 49.51
C ASN A 98 -28.53 -19.05 48.13
N PRO A 99 -29.65 -18.36 47.98
CA PRO A 99 -30.02 -17.67 46.74
C PRO A 99 -29.00 -16.60 46.39
N VAL A 100 -28.69 -16.49 45.10
CA VAL A 100 -27.77 -15.47 44.59
C VAL A 100 -28.55 -14.27 44.12
N THR A 101 -28.24 -13.08 44.67
CA THR A 101 -28.96 -11.83 44.41
C THR A 101 -28.08 -10.82 43.73
N ARG A 102 -28.63 -10.04 42.79
CA ARG A 102 -28.00 -8.87 42.14
C ARG A 102 -29.02 -7.72 42.06
N THR A 103 -28.53 -6.52 41.87
CA THR A 103 -29.38 -5.32 41.75
C THR A 103 -29.24 -4.75 40.35
N ILE A 104 -30.38 -4.45 39.75
CA ILE A 104 -30.46 -3.80 38.44
C ILE A 104 -30.72 -2.30 38.66
N THR A 105 -29.81 -1.49 38.14
CA THR A 105 -29.85 -0.01 38.23
C THR A 105 -30.02 0.66 36.89
N ALA A 106 -29.76 -0.04 35.78
CA ALA A 106 -29.84 0.51 34.42
C ALA A 106 -31.26 0.98 34.08
N ALA A 107 -31.43 2.27 33.80
CA ALA A 107 -32.76 2.86 33.62
C ALA A 107 -33.42 2.49 32.28
N ASN A 108 -32.62 2.20 31.25
CA ASN A 108 -33.07 2.12 29.86
C ASN A 108 -33.12 0.70 29.30
N ILE A 109 -33.33 -0.32 30.17
CA ILE A 109 -33.46 -1.69 29.71
C ILE A 109 -34.94 -2.08 29.66
N ASP A 110 -35.26 -2.94 28.70
CA ASP A 110 -36.60 -3.44 28.46
C ASP A 110 -36.81 -4.84 28.96
N ARG A 111 -35.78 -5.69 28.86
CA ARG A 111 -35.83 -7.10 29.24
C ARG A 111 -34.51 -7.54 29.88
N LEU A 112 -34.59 -8.68 30.58
CA LEU A 112 -33.44 -9.36 31.16
C LEU A 112 -33.38 -10.80 30.66
N ARG A 113 -32.20 -11.21 30.24
CA ARG A 113 -31.89 -12.62 29.98
C ARG A 113 -31.09 -13.20 31.15
N PHE A 114 -31.50 -14.32 31.62
CA PHE A 114 -30.75 -15.08 32.62
C PHE A 114 -30.16 -16.30 31.95
N THR A 115 -28.86 -16.48 32.07
CA THR A 115 -28.12 -17.65 31.56
C THR A 115 -27.66 -18.48 32.75
N PHE A 116 -28.14 -19.69 32.82
CA PHE A 116 -27.95 -20.59 33.94
C PHE A 116 -27.80 -22.02 33.44
N GLY A 117 -27.43 -22.91 34.33
CA GLY A 117 -27.32 -24.33 33.98
C GLY A 117 -26.76 -25.19 35.07
N VAL A 118 -26.20 -26.31 34.66
CA VAL A 118 -25.58 -27.31 35.52
C VAL A 118 -24.15 -27.56 35.07
N GLN A 119 -23.25 -27.86 36.02
CA GLN A 119 -21.88 -28.25 35.67
C GLN A 119 -21.83 -29.68 35.12
N SER A 120 -22.69 -30.52 35.67
CA SER A 120 -23.01 -31.85 35.18
C SER A 120 -24.40 -32.22 35.78
N LEU A 121 -25.12 -33.13 35.13
CA LEU A 121 -26.40 -33.61 35.59
C LEU A 121 -26.46 -35.10 35.34
N VAL A 122 -26.26 -35.90 36.41
CA VAL A 122 -26.25 -37.35 36.33
C VAL A 122 -26.52 -37.97 37.72
N GLU A 123 -27.26 -39.05 37.74
CA GLU A 123 -27.48 -39.86 38.94
C GLU A 123 -26.95 -41.28 38.70
N ALA A 124 -26.01 -41.72 39.54
CA ALA A 124 -25.53 -43.07 39.52
C ALA A 124 -26.32 -43.94 40.56
N ASN A 125 -26.90 -45.03 40.12
CA ASN A 125 -27.53 -45.96 41.01
C ASN A 125 -26.51 -46.84 41.76
N SER A 126 -26.98 -47.64 42.69
CA SER A 126 -26.19 -48.57 43.52
C SER A 126 -25.48 -49.68 42.73
N LYS A 127 -25.84 -49.87 41.43
CA LYS A 127 -25.25 -50.83 40.52
C LYS A 127 -24.23 -50.12 39.54
N GLY A 128 -24.01 -48.80 39.66
CA GLY A 128 -23.11 -48.01 38.83
C GLY A 128 -23.73 -47.51 37.52
N ASP A 129 -25.04 -47.76 37.28
CA ASP A 129 -25.68 -47.21 36.06
C ASP A 129 -25.84 -45.69 36.22
N ARG A 130 -25.48 -44.93 35.15
CA ARG A 130 -25.59 -43.49 35.09
C ARG A 130 -26.88 -43.12 34.36
N ASN A 131 -27.78 -42.48 35.06
CA ASN A 131 -29.11 -42.16 34.58
C ASN A 131 -29.35 -40.63 34.51
N PRO A 132 -30.32 -40.19 33.69
CA PRO A 132 -30.81 -38.82 33.72
C PRO A 132 -31.43 -38.49 35.06
N THR A 133 -31.35 -37.19 35.45
CA THR A 133 -32.00 -36.67 36.65
C THR A 133 -32.52 -35.27 36.36
N SER A 134 -33.07 -34.58 37.35
CA SER A 134 -33.63 -33.24 37.19
C SER A 134 -33.24 -32.33 38.34
N VAL A 135 -33.20 -31.01 38.01
CA VAL A 135 -33.00 -29.96 38.98
C VAL A 135 -33.93 -28.79 38.66
N ARG A 136 -34.46 -28.15 39.71
CA ARG A 136 -35.39 -27.02 39.58
C ARG A 136 -34.75 -25.74 40.12
N LEU A 137 -34.87 -24.66 39.32
CA LEU A 137 -34.48 -23.32 39.66
C LEU A 137 -35.67 -22.38 39.54
N GLN A 138 -35.65 -21.27 40.27
CA GLN A 138 -36.60 -20.17 40.12
C GLN A 138 -35.83 -18.85 39.90
N ILE A 139 -36.37 -17.98 39.05
CA ILE A 139 -35.92 -16.60 38.89
C ILE A 139 -36.98 -15.72 39.58
N HIS A 140 -36.49 -14.91 40.52
CA HIS A 140 -37.32 -13.95 41.25
C HIS A 140 -36.90 -12.53 40.91
N LEU A 141 -37.89 -11.65 40.77
CA LEU A 141 -37.70 -10.21 40.71
C LEU A 141 -38.28 -9.55 41.95
N GLU A 142 -37.62 -8.53 42.44
CA GLU A 142 -38.16 -7.70 43.51
C GLU A 142 -39.12 -6.65 42.89
N ARG A 143 -40.42 -6.83 43.16
CA ARG A 143 -41.45 -5.93 42.71
C ARG A 143 -42.07 -5.22 43.95
N TYR A 144 -41.91 -3.89 43.97
CA TYR A 144 -42.44 -3.09 45.12
C TYR A 144 -42.00 -3.60 46.48
N GLY A 145 -40.74 -4.00 46.61
CA GLY A 145 -40.16 -4.53 47.85
C GLY A 145 -40.51 -5.98 48.17
N GLN A 146 -41.23 -6.68 47.30
CA GLN A 146 -41.58 -8.08 47.45
C GLN A 146 -40.92 -8.97 46.36
N TRP A 147 -40.39 -10.11 46.79
CA TRP A 147 -39.85 -11.08 45.85
C TRP A 147 -40.98 -11.87 45.18
N VAL A 148 -41.04 -11.79 43.86
CA VAL A 148 -42.04 -12.49 43.03
C VAL A 148 -41.33 -13.51 42.14
N VAL A 149 -41.86 -14.73 42.08
CA VAL A 149 -41.39 -15.77 41.17
C VAL A 149 -41.81 -15.39 39.73
N GLU A 150 -40.87 -15.06 38.91
CA GLU A 150 -41.10 -14.71 37.52
C GLU A 150 -41.05 -15.92 36.58
N LYS A 151 -40.08 -16.78 36.79
CA LYS A 151 -39.89 -18.01 36.02
C LYS A 151 -39.54 -19.18 36.92
N GLU A 152 -40.12 -20.31 36.61
CA GLU A 152 -39.77 -21.61 37.17
C GLU A 152 -39.17 -22.48 36.07
N ILE A 153 -38.02 -23.07 36.36
CA ILE A 153 -37.22 -23.76 35.34
C ILE A 153 -36.90 -25.15 35.87
N THR A 154 -37.17 -26.16 35.08
CA THR A 154 -36.75 -27.53 35.35
C THR A 154 -35.80 -28.00 34.26
N ILE A 155 -34.58 -28.33 34.64
CA ILE A 155 -33.60 -28.96 33.75
C ILE A 155 -33.70 -30.47 34.00
N THR A 156 -34.09 -31.23 32.98
CA THR A 156 -34.24 -32.69 33.05
C THR A 156 -33.42 -33.33 31.95
N GLY A 157 -32.56 -34.26 32.29
CA GLY A 157 -31.71 -34.98 31.35
C GLY A 157 -30.42 -35.47 31.96
N LYS A 158 -29.47 -35.80 31.12
CA LYS A 158 -28.14 -36.22 31.51
C LYS A 158 -27.09 -35.45 30.75
N THR A 159 -26.09 -34.98 31.42
CA THR A 159 -24.86 -34.42 30.82
C THR A 159 -23.68 -34.61 31.75
N THR A 160 -22.53 -34.99 31.19
CA THR A 160 -21.28 -35.10 31.91
C THR A 160 -20.44 -33.82 31.81
N THR A 161 -20.85 -32.89 30.98
CA THR A 161 -20.23 -31.58 30.78
C THR A 161 -21.21 -30.46 31.14
N GLN A 162 -20.69 -29.23 31.20
CA GLN A 162 -21.54 -28.07 31.53
C GLN A 162 -22.66 -27.90 30.49
N TYR A 163 -23.86 -27.74 30.95
CA TYR A 163 -25.04 -27.37 30.18
C TYR A 163 -25.54 -26.02 30.63
N LEU A 164 -25.75 -25.10 29.66
CA LEU A 164 -26.32 -23.78 29.90
C LEU A 164 -27.60 -23.61 29.06
N ALA A 165 -28.55 -22.96 29.66
CA ALA A 165 -29.80 -22.52 29.05
C ALA A 165 -30.07 -21.06 29.40
N SER A 166 -30.96 -20.41 28.69
CA SER A 166 -31.38 -19.06 29.02
C SER A 166 -32.89 -18.89 29.03
N VAL A 167 -33.33 -17.91 29.80
CA VAL A 167 -34.71 -17.47 29.86
C VAL A 167 -34.76 -15.94 29.84
N ILE A 168 -35.75 -15.38 29.16
CA ILE A 168 -35.98 -13.94 29.11
C ILE A 168 -37.15 -13.57 30.02
N VAL A 169 -36.95 -12.49 30.78
CA VAL A 169 -37.98 -11.86 31.61
C VAL A 169 -38.21 -10.45 31.05
N ASP A 170 -39.47 -10.18 30.74
CA ASP A 170 -39.94 -8.86 30.29
C ASP A 170 -40.79 -8.19 31.39
N ASN A 171 -41.39 -7.04 31.05
CA ASN A 171 -42.22 -6.28 31.98
C ASN A 171 -41.53 -6.01 33.35
N LEU A 172 -40.35 -5.40 33.26
CA LEU A 172 -39.51 -5.14 34.43
C LEU A 172 -40.07 -4.07 35.35
N PRO A 173 -39.87 -4.20 36.69
CA PRO A 173 -40.30 -3.19 37.64
C PRO A 173 -39.48 -1.89 37.54
N PRO A 174 -39.95 -0.81 38.20
CA PRO A 174 -39.16 0.43 38.29
C PRO A 174 -37.79 0.22 38.92
N ARG A 175 -36.79 0.94 38.45
CA ARG A 175 -35.40 0.81 38.96
C ARG A 175 -35.20 1.67 40.21
N PRO A 176 -34.32 1.26 41.12
CA PRO A 176 -33.59 -0.02 41.13
C PRO A 176 -34.48 -1.17 41.62
N PHE A 177 -34.17 -2.40 41.19
CA PHE A 177 -34.84 -3.60 41.72
C PHE A 177 -33.87 -4.77 41.81
N GLY A 178 -34.18 -5.70 42.74
CA GLY A 178 -33.37 -6.89 42.88
C GLY A 178 -33.79 -8.02 41.92
N ILE A 179 -32.81 -8.78 41.49
CA ILE A 179 -32.98 -10.06 40.80
C ILE A 179 -32.30 -11.16 41.62
N ARG A 180 -32.88 -12.34 41.67
CA ARG A 180 -32.22 -13.47 42.31
C ARG A 180 -32.56 -14.77 41.64
N MET A 181 -31.61 -15.68 41.73
CA MET A 181 -31.82 -17.08 41.35
C MET A 181 -31.87 -17.96 42.58
N VAL A 182 -32.90 -18.78 42.65
CA VAL A 182 -33.18 -19.66 43.77
C VAL A 182 -33.17 -21.09 43.28
N ARG A 183 -32.45 -21.96 43.99
CA ARG A 183 -32.47 -23.38 43.74
C ARG A 183 -33.56 -24.02 44.60
N VAL A 184 -34.48 -24.73 43.97
CA VAL A 184 -35.60 -25.41 44.64
C VAL A 184 -35.23 -26.84 45.05
N THR A 185 -34.49 -27.54 44.19
CA THR A 185 -34.01 -28.89 44.45
C THR A 185 -32.92 -28.87 45.52
N ALA A 186 -32.98 -29.75 46.49
CA ALA A 186 -31.93 -29.90 47.50
C ALA A 186 -30.55 -30.15 46.89
N ASP A 187 -29.52 -29.65 47.55
CA ASP A 187 -28.13 -29.92 47.13
C ASP A 187 -27.79 -31.39 47.31
N SER A 188 -27.00 -31.93 46.40
CA SER A 188 -26.53 -33.31 46.55
C SER A 188 -25.55 -33.42 47.71
N THR A 189 -25.70 -34.50 48.48
CA THR A 189 -24.83 -34.87 49.60
C THR A 189 -23.87 -36.00 49.23
N THR A 190 -23.97 -36.55 48.05
CA THR A 190 -23.17 -37.70 47.59
C THR A 190 -22.62 -37.45 46.18
N ASP A 191 -21.50 -38.12 45.87
CA ASP A 191 -20.91 -38.07 44.52
C ASP A 191 -21.73 -38.87 43.50
N GLN A 192 -22.71 -39.66 43.94
CA GLN A 192 -23.58 -40.42 43.07
C GLN A 192 -24.62 -39.54 42.38
N LEU A 193 -24.98 -38.38 42.93
CA LEU A 193 -25.84 -37.40 42.34
C LEU A 193 -25.06 -36.11 42.06
N GLN A 194 -24.78 -35.85 40.79
CA GLN A 194 -24.13 -34.62 40.35
C GLN A 194 -25.21 -33.71 39.76
N ASN A 195 -25.52 -32.64 40.45
CA ASN A 195 -26.59 -31.72 40.07
C ASN A 195 -26.31 -30.26 40.46
N ASN A 196 -25.06 -29.88 40.54
CA ASN A 196 -24.66 -28.52 40.89
C ASN A 196 -25.14 -27.53 39.82
N THR A 197 -25.84 -26.51 40.30
CA THR A 197 -26.39 -25.45 39.43
C THR A 197 -25.53 -24.20 39.46
N VAL A 198 -25.47 -23.52 38.34
CA VAL A 198 -24.68 -22.29 38.15
C VAL A 198 -25.56 -21.20 37.53
N TRP A 199 -25.40 -19.99 38.03
CA TRP A 199 -25.87 -18.80 37.35
C TRP A 199 -24.69 -18.19 36.60
N SER A 200 -24.68 -18.40 35.29
CA SER A 200 -23.54 -18.03 34.43
C SER A 200 -23.46 -16.54 34.23
N SER A 201 -24.58 -15.93 33.85
CA SER A 201 -24.63 -14.48 33.53
C SER A 201 -26.07 -13.97 33.55
N TYR A 202 -26.20 -12.66 33.53
CA TYR A 202 -27.43 -11.98 33.10
C TYR A 202 -27.12 -10.94 32.07
N THR A 203 -28.09 -10.70 31.14
CA THR A 203 -27.94 -9.75 30.06
C THR A 203 -29.06 -8.71 30.15
N GLU A 204 -28.67 -7.45 30.20
CA GLU A 204 -29.56 -6.30 30.15
C GLU A 204 -29.88 -6.00 28.70
N ILE A 205 -31.14 -6.15 28.26
CA ILE A 205 -31.56 -6.04 26.84
C ILE A 205 -32.33 -4.73 26.67
N ILE A 206 -31.93 -3.98 25.63
CA ILE A 206 -32.58 -2.79 25.15
C ILE A 206 -33.20 -3.09 23.79
N ASP A 207 -34.52 -2.97 23.67
CA ASP A 207 -35.28 -3.23 22.46
C ASP A 207 -35.35 -1.98 21.57
N VAL A 208 -34.19 -1.55 21.05
CA VAL A 208 -34.09 -0.38 20.18
C VAL A 208 -33.95 -0.83 18.74
N ARG A 209 -34.84 -0.32 17.90
CA ARG A 209 -34.77 -0.54 16.45
C ARG A 209 -33.82 0.47 15.81
N GLN A 210 -32.56 0.08 15.62
CA GLN A 210 -31.54 0.88 14.99
C GLN A 210 -31.62 0.76 13.47
N ARG A 211 -31.65 1.90 12.80
CA ARG A 211 -31.68 1.98 11.33
C ARG A 211 -30.29 2.04 10.70
N TYR A 212 -29.30 2.53 11.45
CA TYR A 212 -27.94 2.77 10.97
C TYR A 212 -27.92 3.61 9.68
N PRO A 213 -28.45 4.86 9.65
CA PRO A 213 -28.50 5.68 8.46
C PRO A 213 -27.12 5.85 7.84
N ASN A 214 -27.04 5.81 6.52
CA ASN A 214 -25.80 5.94 5.74
C ASN A 214 -24.70 4.91 6.08
N THR A 215 -25.05 3.83 6.76
CA THR A 215 -24.09 2.78 7.14
C THR A 215 -24.56 1.44 6.58
N ALA A 216 -23.75 0.82 5.76
CA ALA A 216 -23.98 -0.54 5.31
C ALA A 216 -23.71 -1.51 6.47
N VAL A 217 -24.69 -2.30 6.81
CA VAL A 217 -24.63 -3.22 7.94
C VAL A 217 -25.10 -4.62 7.53
N ILE A 218 -24.51 -5.62 8.16
CA ILE A 218 -24.91 -7.00 8.00
C ILE A 218 -25.16 -7.64 9.37
N GLY A 219 -26.32 -8.22 9.55
CA GLY A 219 -26.65 -9.01 10.73
C GLY A 219 -26.46 -10.48 10.43
N LEU A 220 -25.75 -11.15 11.31
CA LEU A 220 -25.47 -12.58 11.25
C LEU A 220 -25.87 -13.25 12.55
N GLN A 221 -26.68 -14.29 12.46
CA GLN A 221 -26.97 -15.19 13.56
C GLN A 221 -26.51 -16.60 13.21
N VAL A 222 -25.75 -17.20 14.11
CA VAL A 222 -25.14 -18.52 13.91
C VAL A 222 -25.35 -19.36 15.16
N GLU A 223 -25.84 -20.59 15.01
CA GLU A 223 -25.93 -21.57 16.10
C GLU A 223 -24.56 -22.17 16.39
N SER A 224 -24.15 -22.14 17.67
CA SER A 224 -22.81 -22.57 18.09
C SER A 224 -22.53 -24.06 17.88
N GLU A 225 -23.57 -24.90 17.81
CA GLU A 225 -23.41 -26.33 17.51
C GLU A 225 -22.62 -26.62 16.25
N GLN A 226 -22.65 -25.68 15.27
CA GLN A 226 -21.95 -25.81 13.99
C GLN A 226 -20.43 -25.61 14.13
N PHE A 227 -19.96 -24.90 15.15
CA PHE A 227 -18.57 -24.43 15.25
C PHE A 227 -17.84 -24.92 16.50
N GLY A 228 -18.53 -25.58 17.44
CA GLY A 228 -17.94 -26.06 18.68
C GLY A 228 -17.34 -24.93 19.51
N SER A 229 -16.10 -25.08 19.95
CA SER A 229 -15.36 -24.06 20.72
C SER A 229 -14.55 -23.08 19.86
N GLN A 230 -14.65 -23.15 18.53
CA GLN A 230 -13.90 -22.29 17.65
C GLN A 230 -14.50 -20.88 17.61
N GLN A 231 -13.62 -19.88 17.56
CA GLN A 231 -14.05 -18.50 17.31
C GLN A 231 -14.61 -18.39 15.89
N VAL A 232 -15.81 -17.80 15.78
CA VAL A 232 -16.46 -17.60 14.48
C VAL A 232 -15.87 -16.37 13.81
N THR A 233 -15.16 -16.59 12.71
CA THR A 233 -14.69 -15.52 11.81
C THR A 233 -15.71 -15.25 10.72
N ARG A 234 -15.83 -14.01 10.31
CA ARG A 234 -16.79 -13.56 9.30
C ARG A 234 -16.08 -12.78 8.21
N ASN A 235 -16.38 -13.08 6.96
CA ASN A 235 -15.87 -12.38 5.80
C ASN A 235 -17.02 -12.04 4.86
N TYR A 236 -16.97 -10.88 4.26
CA TYR A 236 -18.02 -10.37 3.37
C TYR A 236 -17.39 -9.90 2.06
N HIS A 237 -17.88 -10.45 0.94
CA HIS A 237 -17.44 -10.07 -0.40
C HIS A 237 -18.51 -9.22 -1.06
N PHE A 238 -18.38 -7.90 -0.92
CA PHE A 238 -19.36 -6.94 -1.38
C PHE A 238 -18.74 -5.93 -2.34
N PHE A 239 -19.52 -5.54 -3.34
CA PHE A 239 -19.23 -4.32 -4.08
C PHE A 239 -19.38 -3.12 -3.13
N GLY A 240 -18.43 -2.20 -3.22
CA GLY A 240 -18.36 -1.06 -2.32
C GLY A 240 -19.32 0.08 -2.67
N ARG A 241 -18.91 1.27 -2.32
CA ARG A 241 -19.69 2.49 -2.43
C ARG A 241 -20.31 2.73 -3.80
N ILE A 242 -21.56 3.19 -3.81
CA ILE A 242 -22.13 3.94 -4.92
C ILE A 242 -21.52 5.32 -4.94
N ILE A 243 -20.83 5.66 -6.01
CA ILE A 243 -20.12 6.93 -6.18
C ILE A 243 -20.72 7.72 -7.35
N HIS A 244 -20.27 8.95 -7.55
CA HIS A 244 -20.64 9.74 -8.70
C HIS A 244 -19.70 9.48 -9.87
N VAL A 245 -20.25 9.00 -10.98
CA VAL A 245 -19.52 8.77 -12.24
C VAL A 245 -20.08 9.69 -13.33
N PRO A 246 -19.34 9.97 -14.41
CA PRO A 246 -19.87 10.77 -15.51
C PRO A 246 -21.20 10.22 -16.04
N SER A 247 -22.11 11.14 -16.38
CA SER A 247 -23.46 10.77 -16.88
C SER A 247 -23.44 9.90 -18.14
N ASN A 248 -22.39 10.03 -18.97
CA ASN A 248 -22.19 9.27 -20.20
C ASN A 248 -21.34 8.01 -20.02
N TYR A 249 -21.01 7.65 -18.79
CA TYR A 249 -20.17 6.49 -18.48
C TYR A 249 -21.01 5.24 -18.19
N ASP A 250 -20.66 4.12 -18.82
CA ASP A 250 -21.15 2.79 -18.45
C ASP A 250 -20.07 2.09 -17.63
N PRO A 251 -20.22 1.98 -16.29
CA PRO A 251 -19.20 1.39 -15.43
C PRO A 251 -19.05 -0.13 -15.59
N VAL A 252 -20.03 -0.83 -16.16
CA VAL A 252 -19.96 -2.27 -16.41
C VAL A 252 -19.16 -2.53 -17.69
N ALA A 253 -19.54 -1.87 -18.79
CA ALA A 253 -18.84 -1.96 -20.07
C ALA A 253 -17.55 -1.13 -20.10
N ARG A 254 -17.35 -0.22 -19.13
CA ARG A 254 -16.23 0.73 -19.04
C ARG A 254 -16.07 1.60 -20.27
N THR A 255 -17.21 2.06 -20.79
CA THR A 255 -17.27 2.89 -22.01
C THR A 255 -17.89 4.24 -21.73
N TYR A 256 -17.47 5.22 -22.52
CA TYR A 256 -17.94 6.59 -22.47
C TYR A 256 -18.63 6.91 -23.80
N SER A 257 -19.87 7.37 -23.77
CA SER A 257 -20.66 7.63 -24.97
C SER A 257 -20.82 9.12 -25.24
N GLY A 258 -20.51 9.54 -26.47
CA GLY A 258 -20.69 10.93 -26.89
C GLY A 258 -19.79 11.92 -26.18
N ILE A 259 -20.21 13.19 -26.18
CA ILE A 259 -19.52 14.29 -25.48
C ILE A 259 -20.10 14.40 -24.07
N TRP A 260 -19.26 14.39 -23.07
CA TRP A 260 -19.68 14.58 -21.68
C TRP A 260 -20.00 16.05 -21.40
N ASP A 261 -21.11 16.32 -20.79
CA ASP A 261 -21.57 17.64 -20.40
C ASP A 261 -21.12 18.10 -19.01
N GLY A 262 -20.31 17.30 -18.33
CA GLY A 262 -19.80 17.58 -16.99
C GLY A 262 -20.72 17.17 -15.86
N THR A 263 -21.86 16.54 -16.13
CA THR A 263 -22.79 16.04 -15.13
C THR A 263 -22.46 14.63 -14.69
N PHE A 264 -22.93 14.26 -13.49
CA PHE A 264 -22.67 12.96 -12.87
C PHE A 264 -23.96 12.21 -12.60
N LYS A 265 -23.84 10.88 -12.49
CA LYS A 265 -24.89 9.98 -12.03
C LYS A 265 -24.33 9.05 -10.94
N PRO A 266 -25.18 8.57 -10.02
CA PRO A 266 -24.75 7.58 -9.04
C PRO A 266 -24.59 6.21 -9.70
N ALA A 267 -23.49 5.54 -9.44
CA ALA A 267 -23.24 4.16 -9.85
C ALA A 267 -22.08 3.55 -9.05
N TYR A 268 -22.01 2.24 -8.99
CA TYR A 268 -20.81 1.56 -8.53
C TYR A 268 -19.75 1.62 -9.63
N SER A 269 -18.53 1.94 -9.25
CA SER A 269 -17.37 1.87 -10.12
C SER A 269 -16.09 1.69 -9.29
N ASN A 270 -15.16 0.91 -9.80
CA ASN A 270 -13.81 0.80 -9.27
C ASN A 270 -12.78 1.53 -10.14
N ASN A 271 -13.21 2.48 -10.95
CA ASN A 271 -12.30 3.36 -11.66
C ASN A 271 -11.66 4.34 -10.68
N PRO A 272 -10.33 4.38 -10.57
CA PRO A 272 -9.65 5.17 -9.54
C PRO A 272 -9.91 6.68 -9.66
N ALA A 273 -10.12 7.20 -10.87
CA ALA A 273 -10.42 8.62 -11.07
C ALA A 273 -11.75 9.04 -10.41
N TRP A 274 -12.77 8.22 -10.54
CA TRP A 274 -14.09 8.51 -9.96
C TRP A 274 -14.15 8.20 -8.48
N CYS A 275 -13.39 7.22 -8.01
CA CYS A 275 -13.17 7.00 -6.59
C CYS A 275 -12.48 8.22 -5.94
N LEU A 276 -11.49 8.79 -6.59
CA LEU A 276 -10.83 10.01 -6.12
C LEU A 276 -11.76 11.21 -6.12
N TRP A 277 -12.58 11.38 -7.15
CA TRP A 277 -13.60 12.42 -7.20
C TRP A 277 -14.53 12.35 -5.98
N ASP A 278 -14.98 11.14 -5.64
CA ASP A 278 -15.85 10.92 -4.48
C ASP A 278 -15.14 11.30 -3.16
N VAL A 279 -13.91 10.89 -2.97
CA VAL A 279 -13.10 11.25 -1.78
C VAL A 279 -12.88 12.75 -1.66
N LEU A 280 -12.66 13.44 -2.76
CA LEU A 280 -12.42 14.90 -2.77
C LEU A 280 -13.69 15.70 -2.55
N THR A 281 -14.83 15.24 -3.04
CA THR A 281 -16.05 16.06 -3.12
C THR A 281 -17.16 15.62 -2.16
N HIS A 282 -17.08 14.44 -1.57
CA HIS A 282 -18.13 13.98 -0.67
C HIS A 282 -18.13 14.72 0.68
N PRO A 283 -19.28 15.32 1.09
CA PRO A 283 -19.32 16.20 2.26
C PRO A 283 -19.25 15.48 3.60
N ARG A 284 -19.61 14.19 3.68
CA ARG A 284 -19.69 13.46 4.96
C ARG A 284 -18.36 12.82 5.34
N TYR A 285 -17.79 11.97 4.48
CA TYR A 285 -16.54 11.26 4.79
C TYR A 285 -15.36 11.74 3.95
N GLY A 286 -15.61 12.50 2.90
CA GLY A 286 -14.58 13.07 2.04
C GLY A 286 -14.20 14.49 2.43
N MET A 287 -13.57 15.18 1.51
CA MET A 287 -13.09 16.55 1.70
C MET A 287 -14.10 17.60 1.25
N GLY A 288 -15.35 17.24 0.96
CA GLY A 288 -16.36 18.08 0.34
C GLY A 288 -16.80 19.30 1.15
N GLN A 289 -16.48 19.34 2.46
CA GLN A 289 -16.70 20.55 3.27
C GLN A 289 -15.57 21.59 3.12
N ARG A 290 -14.43 21.20 2.56
CA ARG A 290 -13.23 22.06 2.39
C ARG A 290 -12.91 22.31 0.94
N ILE A 291 -13.19 21.34 0.08
CA ILE A 291 -12.96 21.39 -1.37
C ILE A 291 -14.31 21.26 -2.05
N GLY A 292 -14.75 22.32 -2.74
CA GLY A 292 -15.96 22.28 -3.54
C GLY A 292 -15.76 21.50 -4.85
N ALA A 293 -16.85 21.05 -5.45
CA ALA A 293 -16.78 20.39 -6.76
C ALA A 293 -16.18 21.28 -7.88
N ALA A 294 -16.32 22.60 -7.73
CA ALA A 294 -15.72 23.56 -8.66
C ALA A 294 -14.20 23.74 -8.47
N ASP A 295 -13.66 23.30 -7.33
CA ASP A 295 -12.24 23.41 -7.01
C ASP A 295 -11.42 22.20 -7.51
N VAL A 296 -12.08 21.22 -8.13
CA VAL A 296 -11.46 20.01 -8.68
C VAL A 296 -11.69 19.95 -10.19
N ASP A 297 -10.62 19.74 -10.94
CA ASP A 297 -10.66 19.62 -12.38
C ASP A 297 -11.26 18.27 -12.82
N ARG A 298 -12.59 18.25 -12.99
CA ARG A 298 -13.32 17.05 -13.44
C ARG A 298 -12.94 16.59 -14.83
N TRP A 299 -12.53 17.51 -15.69
CA TRP A 299 -12.15 17.20 -17.08
C TRP A 299 -10.81 16.47 -17.15
N ALA A 300 -9.86 16.86 -16.30
CA ALA A 300 -8.61 16.13 -16.15
C ALA A 300 -8.87 14.70 -15.61
N LEU A 301 -9.74 14.57 -14.63
CA LEU A 301 -10.13 13.25 -14.11
C LEU A 301 -10.88 12.42 -15.16
N TYR A 302 -11.68 13.04 -16.01
CA TYR A 302 -12.36 12.34 -17.10
C TYR A 302 -11.37 11.71 -18.08
N ALA A 303 -10.35 12.46 -18.50
CA ALA A 303 -9.28 11.95 -19.35
C ALA A 303 -8.50 10.79 -18.67
N ILE A 304 -8.20 10.95 -17.38
CA ILE A 304 -7.53 9.91 -16.59
C ILE A 304 -8.42 8.68 -16.40
N GLY A 305 -9.71 8.87 -16.17
CA GLY A 305 -10.68 7.79 -16.05
C GLY A 305 -10.78 6.95 -17.33
N GLN A 306 -10.81 7.60 -18.48
CA GLN A 306 -10.77 6.92 -19.78
C GLN A 306 -9.46 6.13 -19.96
N TYR A 307 -8.33 6.69 -19.55
CA TYR A 307 -7.04 6.03 -19.61
C TYR A 307 -6.98 4.79 -18.71
N CYS A 308 -7.54 4.87 -17.51
CA CYS A 308 -7.61 3.75 -16.57
C CYS A 308 -8.48 2.59 -17.10
N ASP A 309 -9.53 2.89 -17.86
CA ASP A 309 -10.46 1.88 -18.41
C ASP A 309 -9.97 1.23 -19.70
N GLN A 310 -8.89 1.72 -20.31
CA GLN A 310 -8.31 1.10 -21.49
C GLN A 310 -7.84 -0.32 -21.16
N MET A 311 -8.20 -1.27 -22.02
CA MET A 311 -7.84 -2.67 -21.82
C MET A 311 -6.37 -2.92 -22.17
N VAL A 312 -5.67 -3.61 -21.30
CA VAL A 312 -4.26 -3.99 -21.44
C VAL A 312 -4.09 -5.47 -21.13
N PRO A 313 -3.02 -6.15 -21.60
CA PRO A 313 -2.76 -7.53 -21.27
C PRO A 313 -2.68 -7.77 -19.75
N ASP A 314 -3.37 -8.80 -19.27
CA ASP A 314 -3.41 -9.17 -17.85
C ASP A 314 -2.22 -10.06 -17.42
N GLY A 315 -1.43 -10.51 -18.38
CA GLY A 315 -0.30 -11.42 -18.17
C GLY A 315 -0.65 -12.91 -18.21
N PHE A 316 -1.94 -13.24 -18.31
CA PHE A 316 -2.44 -14.63 -18.40
C PHE A 316 -3.02 -14.97 -19.77
N GLY A 317 -2.81 -14.13 -20.76
CA GLY A 317 -3.31 -14.28 -22.12
C GLY A 317 -4.67 -13.61 -22.40
N GLY A 318 -5.25 -12.95 -21.40
CA GLY A 318 -6.43 -12.11 -21.51
C GLY A 318 -6.11 -10.62 -21.42
N THR A 319 -7.16 -9.85 -21.19
CA THR A 319 -7.05 -8.40 -20.99
C THR A 319 -7.82 -7.96 -19.75
N GLU A 320 -7.36 -6.87 -19.15
CA GLU A 320 -7.97 -6.22 -17.99
C GLU A 320 -7.91 -4.69 -18.14
N PRO A 321 -8.71 -3.92 -17.40
CA PRO A 321 -8.55 -2.47 -17.37
C PRO A 321 -7.13 -2.12 -16.88
N ARG A 322 -6.56 -1.05 -17.45
CA ARG A 322 -5.20 -0.64 -17.09
C ARG A 322 -5.04 -0.41 -15.59
N MET A 323 -6.01 0.23 -14.97
CA MET A 323 -6.02 0.49 -13.52
C MET A 323 -7.42 0.37 -12.95
N THR A 324 -7.55 -0.37 -11.88
CA THR A 324 -8.75 -0.44 -11.03
C THR A 324 -8.37 -0.11 -9.60
N PHE A 325 -9.37 0.26 -8.82
CA PHE A 325 -9.19 0.63 -7.43
C PHE A 325 -10.20 -0.09 -6.56
N ASN A 326 -9.70 -0.97 -5.70
CA ASN A 326 -10.51 -1.70 -4.73
C ASN A 326 -9.79 -1.61 -3.39
N ALA A 327 -10.24 -0.73 -2.51
CA ALA A 327 -9.61 -0.54 -1.21
C ALA A 327 -10.65 -0.35 -0.12
N TYR A 328 -10.24 -0.66 1.09
CA TYR A 328 -10.98 -0.42 2.32
C TYR A 328 -10.21 0.58 3.18
N LEU A 329 -10.76 1.78 3.30
CA LEU A 329 -10.16 2.87 4.08
C LEU A 329 -10.78 2.87 5.48
N ALA A 330 -10.18 2.15 6.41
CA ALA A 330 -10.69 1.95 7.76
C ALA A 330 -10.02 2.83 8.83
N GLN A 331 -8.95 3.53 8.48
CA GLN A 331 -8.16 4.31 9.42
C GLN A 331 -8.12 5.79 9.05
N GLN A 332 -8.08 6.64 10.06
CA GLN A 332 -7.85 8.06 9.86
C GLN A 332 -6.43 8.31 9.38
N ARG A 333 -6.31 8.99 8.24
CA ARG A 333 -5.04 9.35 7.62
C ARG A 333 -5.04 10.81 7.23
N LYS A 334 -3.86 11.38 7.00
CA LYS A 334 -3.75 12.73 6.42
C LYS A 334 -4.35 12.72 5.01
N ALA A 335 -5.15 13.73 4.70
CA ALA A 335 -5.80 13.85 3.39
C ALA A 335 -4.79 13.87 2.24
N TRP A 336 -3.63 14.50 2.43
CA TRP A 336 -2.55 14.52 1.45
C TRP A 336 -1.98 13.13 1.14
N ASP A 337 -1.81 12.29 2.16
CA ASP A 337 -1.29 10.93 1.98
C ASP A 337 -2.28 10.07 1.18
N VAL A 338 -3.58 10.19 1.47
CA VAL A 338 -4.63 9.52 0.70
C VAL A 338 -4.66 9.99 -0.74
N LEU A 339 -4.61 11.31 -0.96
CA LEU A 339 -4.56 11.90 -2.30
C LEU A 339 -3.34 11.40 -3.09
N THR A 340 -2.18 11.36 -2.45
CA THR A 340 -0.94 10.87 -3.06
C THR A 340 -1.03 9.40 -3.44
N ASP A 341 -1.63 8.56 -2.59
CA ASP A 341 -1.83 7.14 -2.87
C ASP A 341 -2.75 6.93 -4.08
N PHE A 342 -3.87 7.65 -4.17
CA PHE A 342 -4.74 7.62 -5.34
C PHE A 342 -4.03 8.08 -6.61
N CYS A 343 -3.29 9.17 -6.53
CA CYS A 343 -2.54 9.68 -7.68
C CYS A 343 -1.44 8.71 -8.13
N SER A 344 -0.76 8.07 -7.20
CA SER A 344 0.24 7.04 -7.51
C SER A 344 -0.37 5.84 -8.22
N ALA A 345 -1.58 5.42 -7.81
CA ALA A 345 -2.31 4.34 -8.47
C ALA A 345 -2.69 4.66 -9.92
N MET A 346 -2.79 5.92 -10.28
CA MET A 346 -3.17 6.40 -11.62
C MET A 346 -2.00 6.97 -12.44
N ARG A 347 -0.77 6.82 -11.98
CA ARG A 347 0.41 7.45 -12.62
C ARG A 347 0.26 8.97 -12.78
N CYS A 348 -0.31 9.64 -11.80
CA CYS A 348 -0.52 11.08 -11.85
C CYS A 348 -0.06 11.76 -10.56
N MET A 349 0.02 13.08 -10.63
CA MET A 349 0.25 13.92 -9.46
C MET A 349 -0.78 15.05 -9.40
N PRO A 350 -1.20 15.47 -8.21
CA PRO A 350 -2.08 16.61 -8.05
C PRO A 350 -1.27 17.90 -8.21
N VAL A 351 -1.85 18.87 -8.90
CA VAL A 351 -1.27 20.20 -9.10
C VAL A 351 -2.35 21.26 -8.83
N TRP A 352 -2.02 22.24 -7.99
CA TRP A 352 -2.85 23.42 -7.83
C TRP A 352 -2.47 24.46 -8.88
N ASN A 353 -3.39 24.80 -9.77
CA ASN A 353 -3.14 25.75 -10.87
C ASN A 353 -3.51 27.21 -10.55
N GLY A 354 -3.77 27.52 -9.28
CA GLY A 354 -4.19 28.85 -8.83
C GLY A 354 -5.71 29.01 -8.70
N GLN A 355 -6.50 28.16 -9.32
CA GLN A 355 -7.97 28.18 -9.30
C GLN A 355 -8.57 26.88 -8.82
N MET A 356 -8.01 25.74 -9.26
CA MET A 356 -8.51 24.41 -8.93
C MET A 356 -7.37 23.41 -8.84
N MET A 357 -7.66 22.29 -8.20
CA MET A 357 -6.79 21.12 -8.20
C MET A 357 -6.96 20.38 -9.51
N THR A 358 -5.91 20.34 -10.30
CA THR A 358 -5.81 19.52 -11.52
C THR A 358 -4.87 18.36 -11.33
N PHE A 359 -4.85 17.45 -12.29
CA PHE A 359 -4.04 16.23 -12.21
C PHE A 359 -3.23 16.09 -13.50
N VAL A 360 -1.94 15.87 -13.30
CA VAL A 360 -1.00 15.64 -14.40
C VAL A 360 -0.66 14.16 -14.44
N GLN A 361 -0.99 13.51 -15.54
CA GLN A 361 -0.74 12.09 -15.73
C GLN A 361 0.53 11.86 -16.54
N ASP A 362 1.38 10.95 -16.06
CA ASP A 362 2.57 10.50 -16.77
C ASP A 362 2.18 9.48 -17.86
N ARG A 363 1.92 10.00 -19.04
CA ARG A 363 1.58 9.24 -20.25
C ARG A 363 2.09 9.95 -21.50
N PRO A 364 2.21 9.26 -22.64
CA PRO A 364 2.53 9.93 -23.91
C PRO A 364 1.54 11.04 -24.22
N SER A 365 2.07 12.18 -24.62
CA SER A 365 1.28 13.33 -25.04
C SER A 365 2.04 14.12 -26.10
N ASP A 366 1.32 14.94 -26.85
CA ASP A 366 1.91 15.78 -27.89
C ASP A 366 2.84 16.83 -27.30
N THR A 367 3.86 17.19 -28.05
CA THR A 367 4.77 18.27 -27.71
C THR A 367 4.06 19.62 -27.81
N VAL A 368 4.07 20.38 -26.74
CA VAL A 368 3.40 21.69 -26.63
C VAL A 368 4.31 22.79 -27.14
N TRP A 369 5.63 22.72 -26.92
CA TRP A 369 6.59 23.72 -27.29
C TRP A 369 7.97 23.12 -27.52
N THR A 370 8.77 23.81 -28.34
CA THR A 370 10.14 23.43 -28.64
C THR A 370 11.11 24.53 -28.20
N TYR A 371 12.11 24.13 -27.41
CA TYR A 371 13.17 25.02 -26.96
C TYR A 371 14.49 24.71 -27.63
N THR A 372 15.15 25.76 -28.10
CA THR A 372 16.46 25.73 -28.71
C THR A 372 17.34 26.78 -28.05
N ARG A 373 18.63 26.81 -28.41
CA ARG A 373 19.54 27.86 -27.94
C ARG A 373 19.06 29.28 -28.27
N SER A 374 18.26 29.43 -29.32
CA SER A 374 17.78 30.74 -29.81
C SER A 374 16.64 31.34 -29.01
N ASN A 375 15.91 30.54 -28.25
CA ASN A 375 14.74 31.00 -27.45
C ASN A 375 14.87 30.73 -25.95
N VAL A 376 16.08 30.44 -25.51
CA VAL A 376 16.40 30.34 -24.10
C VAL A 376 17.35 31.44 -23.66
N VAL A 377 17.28 31.79 -22.38
CA VAL A 377 18.18 32.76 -21.76
C VAL A 377 19.52 32.09 -21.47
N MET A 378 20.60 32.68 -21.97
CA MET A 378 21.94 32.19 -21.66
C MET A 378 22.32 32.49 -20.22
N SER A 379 22.85 31.51 -19.48
CA SER A 379 23.42 31.74 -18.19
C SER A 379 24.70 32.60 -18.26
N ASP A 380 25.13 33.15 -17.13
CA ASP A 380 26.39 33.89 -17.04
C ASP A 380 27.61 33.06 -17.47
N GLU A 381 27.51 31.75 -17.37
CA GLU A 381 28.53 30.77 -17.79
C GLU A 381 28.44 30.44 -19.29
N GLY A 382 27.51 31.01 -20.02
CA GLY A 382 27.26 30.78 -21.42
C GLY A 382 26.59 29.48 -21.79
N THR A 383 25.96 28.78 -20.85
CA THR A 383 25.25 27.53 -21.09
C THR A 383 23.75 27.77 -21.21
N PRO A 384 23.09 27.33 -22.31
CA PRO A 384 21.65 27.49 -22.47
C PRO A 384 20.83 26.51 -21.57
N PHE A 385 21.28 25.27 -21.47
CA PHE A 385 20.60 24.21 -20.72
C PHE A 385 21.56 23.60 -19.73
N ARG A 386 21.06 23.35 -18.52
CA ARG A 386 21.80 22.67 -17.49
C ARG A 386 21.14 21.32 -17.22
N TYR A 387 21.92 20.25 -17.29
CA TYR A 387 21.44 18.90 -17.05
C TYR A 387 21.91 18.37 -15.72
N SER A 388 21.01 17.67 -15.04
CA SER A 388 21.34 16.82 -13.91
C SER A 388 20.90 15.39 -14.20
N PHE A 389 21.63 14.43 -13.66
CA PHE A 389 21.38 13.01 -13.89
C PHE A 389 21.12 12.33 -12.56
N SER A 390 20.16 11.42 -12.55
CA SER A 390 19.95 10.57 -11.38
C SER A 390 21.18 9.70 -11.15
N ALA A 391 21.56 9.53 -9.89
CA ALA A 391 22.68 8.65 -9.58
C ALA A 391 22.30 7.19 -9.82
N ARG A 392 23.27 6.37 -10.24
CA ARG A 392 23.03 4.94 -10.49
C ARG A 392 22.50 4.21 -9.25
N LYS A 393 22.94 4.57 -8.07
CA LYS A 393 22.50 4.00 -6.80
C LYS A 393 21.01 4.25 -6.48
N ASP A 394 20.45 5.32 -7.06
CA ASP A 394 19.06 5.72 -6.85
C ASP A 394 18.11 5.09 -7.88
N ARG A 395 18.67 4.31 -8.82
CA ARG A 395 17.90 3.60 -9.85
C ARG A 395 17.69 2.17 -9.43
N HIS A 396 16.45 1.85 -9.08
CA HIS A 396 16.06 0.50 -8.72
C HIS A 396 15.89 -0.36 -9.99
N ASN A 397 16.19 -1.62 -9.87
CA ASN A 397 16.03 -2.60 -10.95
C ASN A 397 15.24 -3.85 -10.51
N ALA A 398 14.79 -3.84 -9.28
CA ALA A 398 13.89 -4.85 -8.73
C ALA A 398 12.89 -4.16 -7.79
N VAL A 399 11.63 -4.57 -7.85
CA VAL A 399 10.56 -4.04 -7.01
C VAL A 399 9.74 -5.18 -6.44
N GLU A 400 9.55 -5.16 -5.13
CA GLU A 400 8.54 -5.98 -4.46
C GLU A 400 7.26 -5.17 -4.35
N VAL A 401 6.23 -5.57 -5.08
CA VAL A 401 4.93 -4.90 -5.07
C VAL A 401 3.96 -5.69 -4.22
N ASN A 402 3.53 -5.12 -3.11
CA ASN A 402 2.47 -5.70 -2.28
C ASN A 402 1.11 -5.31 -2.87
N TRP A 403 0.24 -6.28 -2.99
CA TRP A 403 -1.12 -6.11 -3.49
C TRP A 403 -2.08 -7.07 -2.78
N ILE A 404 -3.37 -6.80 -2.86
CA ILE A 404 -4.40 -7.65 -2.27
C ILE A 404 -4.83 -8.70 -3.30
N ASP A 405 -4.66 -9.96 -2.96
CA ASP A 405 -4.90 -11.08 -3.86
C ASP A 405 -6.26 -11.75 -3.57
N PRO A 406 -7.24 -11.61 -4.48
CA PRO A 406 -8.55 -12.26 -4.33
C PRO A 406 -8.46 -13.79 -4.28
N ASP A 407 -7.51 -14.39 -5.00
CA ASP A 407 -7.32 -15.83 -5.04
C ASP A 407 -6.64 -16.39 -3.78
N ASN A 408 -5.98 -15.53 -3.02
CA ASN A 408 -5.37 -15.85 -1.73
C ASN A 408 -6.25 -15.38 -0.55
N GLY A 409 -7.56 -15.46 -0.68
CA GLY A 409 -8.49 -15.06 0.38
C GLY A 409 -8.43 -13.58 0.75
N TRP A 410 -8.11 -12.71 -0.22
CA TRP A 410 -7.96 -11.26 -0.03
C TRP A 410 -6.85 -10.87 0.95
N GLN A 411 -5.84 -11.72 1.07
CA GLN A 411 -4.63 -11.42 1.82
C GLN A 411 -3.63 -10.67 0.93
N THR A 412 -2.67 -10.03 1.57
CA THR A 412 -1.56 -9.40 0.86
C THR A 412 -0.68 -10.47 0.22
N SER A 413 -0.50 -10.36 -1.08
CA SER A 413 0.50 -11.09 -1.85
C SER A 413 1.54 -10.12 -2.38
N THR A 414 2.68 -10.64 -2.79
CA THR A 414 3.76 -9.81 -3.31
C THR A 414 4.10 -10.25 -4.73
N GLU A 415 4.20 -9.27 -5.63
CA GLU A 415 4.71 -9.48 -7.00
C GLU A 415 6.13 -8.95 -7.09
N LEU A 416 7.05 -9.80 -7.51
CA LEU A 416 8.42 -9.41 -7.79
C LEU A 416 8.56 -9.02 -9.25
N VAL A 417 9.00 -7.79 -9.46
CA VAL A 417 9.28 -7.24 -10.80
C VAL A 417 10.77 -6.96 -10.89
N GLU A 418 11.42 -7.49 -11.89
CA GLU A 418 12.87 -7.37 -12.08
C GLU A 418 13.23 -6.99 -13.52
N ASP A 419 14.24 -6.14 -13.67
CA ASP A 419 14.94 -5.93 -14.92
C ASP A 419 16.26 -6.72 -14.89
N THR A 420 16.23 -7.92 -15.46
CA THR A 420 17.37 -8.85 -15.43
C THR A 420 18.61 -8.32 -16.13
N VAL A 421 18.44 -7.49 -17.17
CA VAL A 421 19.54 -6.86 -17.89
C VAL A 421 20.23 -5.83 -17.00
N ALA A 422 19.45 -4.97 -16.35
CA ALA A 422 20.00 -3.95 -15.45
C ALA A 422 20.66 -4.62 -14.22
N ILE A 423 20.08 -5.69 -13.67
CA ILE A 423 20.66 -6.45 -12.56
C ILE A 423 21.99 -7.06 -12.96
N SER A 424 22.10 -7.63 -14.17
CA SER A 424 23.35 -8.24 -14.65
C SER A 424 24.48 -7.21 -14.83
N HIS A 425 24.14 -5.97 -15.19
CA HIS A 425 25.12 -4.91 -15.41
C HIS A 425 25.51 -4.15 -14.16
N TYR A 426 24.58 -3.98 -13.21
CA TYR A 426 24.74 -3.02 -12.09
C TYR A 426 24.57 -3.65 -10.71
N GLY A 427 24.26 -4.94 -10.63
CA GLY A 427 23.85 -5.58 -9.40
C GLY A 427 22.39 -5.24 -9.04
N ARG A 428 21.86 -5.99 -8.11
CA ARG A 428 20.45 -5.87 -7.69
C ARG A 428 20.27 -4.69 -6.75
N ASN A 429 19.36 -3.80 -7.08
CA ASN A 429 18.90 -2.70 -6.24
C ASN A 429 17.38 -2.80 -6.09
N LEU A 430 16.96 -3.31 -4.92
CA LEU A 430 15.57 -3.64 -4.63
C LEU A 430 14.88 -2.53 -3.86
N VAL A 431 13.65 -2.23 -4.21
CA VAL A 431 12.72 -1.38 -3.45
C VAL A 431 11.41 -2.11 -3.20
N LYS A 432 10.76 -1.80 -2.09
CA LYS A 432 9.42 -2.29 -1.76
C LYS A 432 8.40 -1.18 -1.99
N MET A 433 7.26 -1.54 -2.57
CA MET A 433 6.14 -0.63 -2.74
C MET A 433 4.81 -1.32 -2.45
N ASP A 434 3.86 -0.55 -1.98
CA ASP A 434 2.48 -1.00 -1.83
C ASP A 434 1.65 -0.45 -3.00
N ALA A 435 1.03 -1.34 -3.76
CA ALA A 435 0.10 -0.96 -4.81
C ALA A 435 -1.28 -0.70 -4.20
N PHE A 436 -1.52 0.53 -3.84
CA PHE A 436 -2.75 0.96 -3.19
C PHE A 436 -3.99 0.67 -4.04
N GLY A 437 -4.94 -0.05 -3.46
CA GLY A 437 -6.18 -0.43 -4.14
C GLY A 437 -6.03 -1.46 -5.26
N CYS A 438 -4.85 -2.03 -5.45
CA CYS A 438 -4.59 -3.04 -6.46
C CYS A 438 -5.04 -4.43 -6.01
N THR A 439 -5.88 -5.08 -6.82
CA THR A 439 -6.37 -6.44 -6.60
C THR A 439 -6.11 -7.35 -7.81
N SER A 440 -5.24 -6.94 -8.70
CA SER A 440 -4.82 -7.69 -9.89
C SER A 440 -3.30 -7.86 -9.89
N ARG A 441 -2.84 -9.09 -10.13
CA ARG A 441 -1.42 -9.37 -10.28
C ARG A 441 -0.82 -8.64 -11.48
N GLY A 442 -1.55 -8.58 -12.59
CA GLY A 442 -1.11 -7.85 -13.79
C GLY A 442 -0.92 -6.36 -13.52
N GLN A 443 -1.87 -5.75 -12.80
CA GLN A 443 -1.76 -4.34 -12.40
C GLN A 443 -0.60 -4.11 -11.43
N ALA A 444 -0.37 -5.00 -10.46
CA ALA A 444 0.77 -4.92 -9.54
C ALA A 444 2.10 -5.00 -10.31
N HIS A 445 2.19 -5.92 -11.26
CA HIS A 445 3.37 -6.05 -12.11
C HIS A 445 3.63 -4.77 -12.93
N ARG A 446 2.59 -4.21 -13.55
CA ARG A 446 2.70 -2.94 -14.29
C ARG A 446 3.12 -1.78 -13.39
N ALA A 447 2.63 -1.72 -12.15
CA ALA A 447 3.02 -0.69 -11.20
C ALA A 447 4.52 -0.77 -10.85
N GLY A 448 5.02 -1.96 -10.56
CA GLY A 448 6.45 -2.18 -10.30
C GLY A 448 7.32 -1.91 -11.53
N LEU A 449 6.90 -2.38 -12.69
CA LEU A 449 7.63 -2.16 -13.95
C LEU A 449 7.64 -0.67 -14.36
N TRP A 450 6.57 0.06 -14.07
CA TRP A 450 6.53 1.51 -14.28
C TRP A 450 7.61 2.23 -13.46
N LEU A 451 7.75 1.88 -12.19
CA LEU A 451 8.80 2.43 -11.34
C LEU A 451 10.19 2.13 -11.91
N ILE A 452 10.47 0.88 -12.23
CA ILE A 452 11.77 0.46 -12.80
C ILE A 452 12.07 1.22 -14.10
N LYS A 453 11.13 1.23 -15.04
CA LYS A 453 11.34 1.87 -16.35
C LYS A 453 11.42 3.39 -16.25
N THR A 454 10.70 4.01 -15.34
CA THR A 454 10.83 5.43 -15.04
C THR A 454 12.24 5.77 -14.58
N GLU A 455 12.76 5.03 -13.61
CA GLU A 455 14.10 5.28 -13.06
C GLU A 455 15.24 4.92 -14.00
N LEU A 456 15.07 3.91 -14.86
CA LEU A 456 16.10 3.47 -15.80
C LEU A 456 16.10 4.25 -17.12
N LEU A 457 14.96 4.70 -17.61
CA LEU A 457 14.83 5.38 -18.91
C LEU A 457 14.81 6.90 -18.78
N GLU A 458 14.19 7.44 -17.75
CA GLU A 458 13.99 8.88 -17.54
C GLU A 458 14.98 9.40 -16.49
N THR A 459 16.24 9.42 -16.86
CA THR A 459 17.35 9.68 -15.92
C THR A 459 17.81 11.12 -15.87
N GLN A 460 17.31 11.98 -16.74
CA GLN A 460 17.79 13.34 -16.92
C GLN A 460 16.75 14.36 -16.49
N THR A 461 17.24 15.41 -15.86
CA THR A 461 16.47 16.64 -15.59
C THR A 461 17.19 17.79 -16.30
N VAL A 462 16.44 18.66 -16.92
CA VAL A 462 16.95 19.87 -17.56
C VAL A 462 16.38 21.11 -16.88
N ASP A 463 17.27 22.07 -16.60
CA ASP A 463 16.92 23.38 -16.06
C ASP A 463 17.39 24.46 -17.06
N PHE A 464 16.53 25.40 -17.34
CA PHE A 464 16.84 26.56 -18.22
C PHE A 464 15.88 27.71 -17.96
N SER A 465 16.23 28.89 -18.39
CA SER A 465 15.38 30.07 -18.29
C SER A 465 14.95 30.56 -19.67
N VAL A 466 13.72 31.06 -19.73
CA VAL A 466 13.12 31.55 -21.00
C VAL A 466 12.38 32.87 -20.77
N GLY A 467 12.05 33.55 -21.84
CA GLY A 467 11.18 34.72 -21.80
C GLY A 467 9.70 34.33 -21.61
N ALA A 468 8.80 35.17 -22.11
CA ALA A 468 7.35 34.95 -22.02
C ALA A 468 6.86 33.63 -22.66
N GLU A 469 7.67 32.96 -23.45
CA GLU A 469 7.38 31.64 -24.01
C GLU A 469 7.16 30.59 -22.94
N GLY A 470 7.73 30.74 -21.72
CA GLY A 470 7.51 29.88 -20.60
C GLY A 470 6.06 29.80 -20.12
N LEU A 471 5.23 30.76 -20.50
CA LEU A 471 3.79 30.78 -20.20
C LEU A 471 2.94 29.97 -21.20
N ARG A 472 3.56 29.45 -22.27
CA ARG A 472 2.89 28.64 -23.27
C ARG A 472 2.55 27.21 -22.80
N HIS A 473 3.17 26.78 -21.75
CA HIS A 473 2.94 25.47 -21.17
C HIS A 473 2.86 25.54 -19.65
N VAL A 474 2.27 24.53 -19.08
CA VAL A 474 2.10 24.38 -17.63
C VAL A 474 2.83 23.12 -17.15
N PRO A 475 3.08 22.99 -15.84
CA PRO A 475 3.57 21.73 -15.31
C PRO A 475 2.72 20.55 -15.77
N GLY A 476 3.39 19.51 -16.28
CA GLY A 476 2.76 18.35 -16.90
C GLY A 476 2.82 18.28 -18.40
N ASP A 477 2.98 19.38 -19.07
CA ASP A 477 3.11 19.42 -20.53
C ASP A 477 4.45 18.85 -20.99
N VAL A 478 4.44 18.21 -22.17
CA VAL A 478 5.65 17.70 -22.80
C VAL A 478 6.25 18.78 -23.68
N ILE A 479 7.51 19.07 -23.46
CA ILE A 479 8.30 20.00 -24.24
C ILE A 479 9.47 19.29 -24.93
N GLU A 480 9.94 19.85 -25.99
CA GLU A 480 11.08 19.35 -26.74
C GLU A 480 12.29 20.28 -26.54
N VAL A 481 13.44 19.71 -26.24
CA VAL A 481 14.69 20.44 -26.07
C VAL A 481 15.66 20.02 -27.18
N CYS A 482 16.04 21.00 -28.02
CA CYS A 482 17.01 20.85 -29.08
C CYS A 482 18.32 21.55 -28.68
N ASP A 483 19.21 20.81 -28.07
CA ASP A 483 20.49 21.32 -27.55
C ASP A 483 21.65 20.94 -28.46
N GLU A 484 22.26 21.92 -29.06
CA GLU A 484 23.39 21.77 -29.98
C GLU A 484 24.65 21.23 -29.30
N ASP A 485 24.90 21.70 -28.07
CA ASP A 485 26.10 21.31 -27.34
C ASP A 485 26.05 19.82 -26.97
N TYR A 486 24.85 19.28 -26.78
CA TYR A 486 24.68 17.86 -26.53
C TYR A 486 24.83 16.99 -27.78
N ALA A 487 24.38 17.50 -28.93
CA ALA A 487 24.43 16.79 -30.21
C ALA A 487 25.72 16.98 -30.99
N GLY A 488 26.52 18.00 -30.66
CA GLY A 488 27.72 18.39 -31.41
C GLY A 488 27.43 18.98 -32.78
N ILE A 489 26.17 19.29 -33.07
CA ILE A 489 25.72 19.91 -34.32
C ILE A 489 24.62 20.93 -34.04
N SER A 490 24.40 21.87 -34.95
CA SER A 490 23.31 22.86 -34.85
C SER A 490 21.96 22.17 -34.96
N LEU A 491 21.19 22.19 -33.89
CA LEU A 491 19.87 21.56 -33.80
C LEU A 491 18.70 22.55 -33.75
N GLY A 492 18.97 23.85 -33.70
CA GLY A 492 17.91 24.84 -33.66
C GLY A 492 18.40 26.25 -33.86
N GLY A 493 17.48 27.15 -34.12
CA GLY A 493 17.75 28.56 -34.40
C GLY A 493 16.52 29.35 -34.78
N ARG A 494 16.75 30.41 -35.57
CA ARG A 494 15.73 31.30 -36.12
C ARG A 494 15.64 31.17 -37.63
N ILE A 495 14.45 31.32 -38.17
CA ILE A 495 14.20 31.39 -39.61
C ILE A 495 14.52 32.82 -40.08
N LEU A 496 15.40 32.96 -41.08
CA LEU A 496 15.72 34.26 -41.65
C LEU A 496 14.78 34.68 -42.78
N SER A 497 14.32 33.72 -43.60
CA SER A 497 13.34 34.00 -44.66
C SER A 497 12.52 32.76 -45.00
N VAL A 498 11.31 32.97 -45.52
CA VAL A 498 10.37 31.94 -45.92
C VAL A 498 9.95 32.12 -47.38
N ASP A 499 10.33 31.15 -48.22
CA ASP A 499 9.84 31.04 -49.59
C ASP A 499 8.77 29.99 -49.72
N ARG A 500 7.51 30.39 -49.62
CA ARG A 500 6.37 29.48 -49.67
C ARG A 500 6.17 28.80 -51.02
N ALA A 501 6.51 29.50 -52.10
CA ALA A 501 6.32 28.97 -53.44
C ALA A 501 7.26 27.79 -53.73
N ARG A 502 8.50 27.90 -53.30
CA ARG A 502 9.53 26.84 -53.44
C ARG A 502 9.57 25.90 -52.22
N ARG A 503 8.85 26.20 -51.13
CA ARG A 503 8.93 25.47 -49.87
C ARG A 503 10.33 25.45 -49.26
N ILE A 504 11.02 26.60 -49.31
CA ILE A 504 12.37 26.79 -48.81
C ILE A 504 12.36 27.71 -47.60
N LEU A 505 12.99 27.26 -46.53
CA LEU A 505 13.30 28.03 -45.34
C LEU A 505 14.79 28.38 -45.35
N THR A 506 15.13 29.64 -45.12
CA THR A 506 16.52 30.03 -44.89
C THR A 506 16.76 30.10 -43.37
N LEU A 507 17.69 29.33 -42.91
CA LEU A 507 18.02 29.23 -41.48
C LEU A 507 19.18 30.16 -41.11
N ASP A 508 19.26 30.55 -39.86
CA ASP A 508 20.34 31.38 -39.30
C ASP A 508 21.66 30.62 -39.06
N ARG A 509 21.61 29.30 -39.22
CA ARG A 509 22.76 28.42 -38.98
C ARG A 509 22.84 27.30 -39.99
N GLU A 510 24.04 26.86 -40.22
CA GLU A 510 24.30 25.72 -41.09
C GLU A 510 23.87 24.41 -40.42
N ILE A 511 23.21 23.57 -41.20
CA ILE A 511 22.83 22.22 -40.80
C ILE A 511 23.41 21.21 -41.79
N THR A 512 23.66 20.02 -41.30
CA THR A 512 24.12 18.87 -42.11
C THR A 512 23.12 17.72 -41.95
N LEU A 513 22.63 17.22 -43.07
CA LEU A 513 21.73 16.06 -43.06
C LEU A 513 22.53 14.76 -42.90
N PRO A 514 22.05 13.82 -42.09
CA PRO A 514 22.62 12.49 -42.03
C PRO A 514 22.47 11.76 -43.39
N SER A 515 23.36 10.82 -43.64
CA SER A 515 23.40 10.06 -44.92
C SER A 515 22.25 9.06 -45.06
N SER A 516 21.52 8.79 -44.01
CA SER A 516 20.38 7.84 -44.01
C SER A 516 19.32 8.25 -42.99
N GLY A 517 18.08 7.86 -43.28
CA GLY A 517 16.90 8.14 -42.42
C GLY A 517 16.24 9.48 -42.77
N THR A 518 15.04 9.68 -42.19
CA THR A 518 14.25 10.90 -42.40
C THR A 518 14.58 11.94 -41.33
N THR A 519 14.94 13.13 -41.75
CA THR A 519 15.13 14.29 -40.88
C THR A 519 13.87 15.14 -40.89
N LEU A 520 13.38 15.49 -39.70
CA LEU A 520 12.25 16.40 -39.54
C LEU A 520 12.74 17.75 -39.03
N ILE A 521 12.04 18.82 -39.42
CA ILE A 521 12.19 20.15 -38.82
C ILE A 521 10.90 20.54 -38.09
N SER A 522 11.03 20.93 -36.85
CA SER A 522 9.91 21.46 -36.04
C SER A 522 9.79 22.95 -36.26
N LEU A 523 8.60 23.40 -36.61
CA LEU A 523 8.25 24.79 -36.88
C LEU A 523 7.06 25.20 -36.01
N VAL A 524 6.81 26.49 -35.90
CA VAL A 524 5.67 27.02 -35.14
C VAL A 524 4.66 27.57 -36.14
N ASP A 525 3.42 27.09 -36.08
CA ASP A 525 2.35 27.56 -36.97
C ASP A 525 1.71 28.88 -36.51
N GLY A 526 0.69 29.34 -37.23
CA GLY A 526 0.00 30.61 -36.93
C GLY A 526 -0.84 30.59 -35.64
N GLU A 527 -1.12 29.40 -35.11
CA GLU A 527 -1.81 29.24 -33.83
C GLU A 527 -0.81 29.09 -32.65
N GLY A 528 0.48 29.09 -32.98
CA GLY A 528 1.56 28.96 -32.02
C GLY A 528 1.81 27.52 -31.59
N LEU A 529 1.38 26.54 -32.39
CA LEU A 529 1.59 25.13 -32.12
C LEU A 529 2.83 24.61 -32.88
N PRO A 530 3.61 23.70 -32.28
CA PRO A 530 4.73 23.07 -32.96
C PRO A 530 4.24 22.06 -34.01
N VAL A 531 4.75 22.16 -35.22
CA VAL A 531 4.46 21.28 -36.34
C VAL A 531 5.76 20.76 -36.91
N SER A 532 5.90 19.44 -37.04
CA SER A 532 7.06 18.82 -37.69
C SER A 532 6.79 18.52 -39.15
N VAL A 533 7.74 18.84 -39.99
CA VAL A 533 7.69 18.59 -41.46
C VAL A 533 8.97 17.93 -41.92
N ASP A 534 8.89 17.16 -43.02
CA ASP A 534 10.07 16.46 -43.56
C ASP A 534 11.02 17.45 -44.26
N VAL A 535 12.30 17.31 -43.97
CA VAL A 535 13.37 17.99 -44.70
C VAL A 535 13.70 17.15 -45.92
N GLN A 536 13.55 17.77 -47.10
CA GLN A 536 13.80 17.10 -48.37
C GLN A 536 15.23 17.27 -48.85
N SER A 537 15.76 18.49 -48.75
CA SER A 537 17.15 18.81 -49.13
C SER A 537 17.66 20.04 -48.42
N VAL A 538 18.97 20.18 -48.36
CA VAL A 538 19.65 21.35 -47.81
C VAL A 538 20.65 21.85 -48.91
N THR A 539 20.57 23.15 -49.21
CA THR A 539 21.48 23.83 -50.14
C THR A 539 22.27 24.86 -49.35
N ASP A 540 23.54 24.94 -49.61
CA ASP A 540 24.51 25.86 -48.95
C ASP A 540 24.49 25.80 -47.41
N GLY A 541 24.04 24.68 -46.85
CA GLY A 541 23.95 24.45 -45.43
C GLY A 541 22.81 25.18 -44.71
N VAL A 542 22.20 26.21 -45.30
CA VAL A 542 21.21 27.06 -44.63
C VAL A 542 19.85 27.11 -45.32
N GLN A 543 19.77 26.79 -46.62
CA GLN A 543 18.52 26.73 -47.34
C GLN A 543 17.93 25.34 -47.29
N VAL A 544 16.83 25.21 -46.58
CA VAL A 544 16.15 23.93 -46.33
C VAL A 544 14.86 23.82 -47.09
N GLN A 545 14.80 22.85 -48.01
CA GLN A 545 13.55 22.50 -48.68
C GLN A 545 12.78 21.53 -47.85
N VAL A 546 11.51 21.87 -47.55
CA VAL A 546 10.62 21.05 -46.70
C VAL A 546 9.46 20.51 -47.52
N SER A 547 8.83 19.45 -47.00
CA SER A 547 7.66 18.84 -47.67
C SER A 547 6.46 19.78 -47.76
N ARG A 548 6.27 20.63 -46.77
CA ARG A 548 5.27 21.68 -46.70
C ARG A 548 5.69 22.78 -45.75
N ILE A 549 5.20 23.98 -45.93
CA ILE A 549 5.36 25.06 -44.97
C ILE A 549 3.99 25.26 -44.29
N PRO A 550 3.83 25.01 -43.00
CA PRO A 550 2.60 25.25 -42.27
C PRO A 550 2.18 26.72 -42.35
N ASP A 551 0.87 26.98 -42.30
CA ASP A 551 0.35 28.35 -42.26
C ASP A 551 0.83 29.07 -41.02
N GLY A 552 1.20 30.36 -41.18
CA GLY A 552 1.69 31.17 -40.05
C GLY A 552 3.16 31.06 -39.73
N VAL A 553 3.91 30.13 -40.36
CA VAL A 553 5.37 30.11 -40.23
C VAL A 553 5.94 31.41 -40.80
N ALA A 554 6.68 32.16 -40.00
CA ALA A 554 7.16 33.50 -40.32
C ALA A 554 8.67 33.64 -40.08
N GLU A 555 9.23 34.72 -40.62
CA GLU A 555 10.59 35.12 -40.31
C GLU A 555 10.77 35.32 -38.79
N TYR A 556 11.98 34.99 -38.34
CA TYR A 556 12.39 35.04 -36.92
C TYR A 556 11.69 34.07 -35.97
N SER A 557 10.76 33.24 -36.44
CA SER A 557 10.24 32.14 -35.62
C SER A 557 11.29 31.05 -35.43
N VAL A 558 11.09 30.23 -34.42
CA VAL A 558 12.01 29.18 -33.99
C VAL A 558 11.90 27.96 -34.90
N TRP A 559 13.01 27.33 -35.18
CA TRP A 559 13.08 26.02 -35.78
C TRP A 559 13.90 25.05 -34.90
N GLY A 560 13.57 23.79 -34.92
CA GLY A 560 14.31 22.71 -34.28
C GLY A 560 14.45 21.52 -35.20
N LEU A 561 15.64 20.90 -35.26
CA LEU A 561 15.95 19.78 -36.14
C LEU A 561 15.81 18.47 -35.40
N LYS A 562 15.09 17.52 -35.99
CA LYS A 562 14.89 16.17 -35.47
C LYS A 562 15.60 15.16 -36.35
N LEU A 563 16.74 14.67 -35.90
CA LEU A 563 17.58 13.75 -36.64
C LEU A 563 17.18 12.29 -36.43
N PRO A 564 17.28 11.40 -37.44
CA PRO A 564 16.88 9.99 -37.27
C PRO A 564 17.79 9.21 -36.31
N SER A 565 19.03 9.64 -36.12
CA SER A 565 19.98 9.04 -35.20
C SER A 565 19.89 9.58 -33.77
N LEU A 566 19.28 10.73 -33.59
CA LEU A 566 19.02 11.34 -32.29
C LEU A 566 17.54 11.15 -31.95
N ARG A 567 17.26 10.37 -30.93
CA ARG A 567 15.90 10.27 -30.36
C ARG A 567 15.44 11.67 -29.99
N GLN A 568 14.17 11.97 -30.23
CA GLN A 568 13.54 13.18 -29.74
C GLN A 568 13.84 13.36 -28.26
N ARG A 569 14.42 14.50 -27.90
CA ARG A 569 14.67 14.81 -26.49
C ARG A 569 13.45 15.49 -25.90
N LEU A 570 12.54 14.66 -25.49
CA LEU A 570 11.30 15.07 -24.85
C LEU A 570 11.50 15.16 -23.33
N PHE A 571 10.94 16.20 -22.77
CA PHE A 571 10.92 16.44 -21.34
C PHE A 571 9.52 16.80 -20.90
N ARG A 572 9.14 16.31 -19.74
CA ARG A 572 7.90 16.74 -19.09
C ARG A 572 8.23 17.91 -18.17
N CYS A 573 7.57 19.02 -18.38
CA CYS A 573 7.70 20.19 -17.51
C CYS A 573 7.23 19.84 -16.10
N VAL A 574 8.05 20.11 -15.10
CA VAL A 574 7.72 19.86 -13.68
C VAL A 574 7.40 21.17 -12.97
N ALA A 575 8.13 22.23 -13.31
CA ALA A 575 7.96 23.53 -12.69
C ALA A 575 8.19 24.66 -13.69
N VAL A 576 7.39 25.69 -13.57
CA VAL A 576 7.55 27.00 -14.22
C VAL A 576 7.54 28.04 -13.12
N ARG A 577 8.64 28.76 -12.93
CA ARG A 577 8.77 29.77 -11.88
C ARG A 577 9.20 31.11 -12.49
N GLU A 578 8.53 32.16 -12.16
CA GLU A 578 8.91 33.52 -12.54
C GLU A 578 10.15 33.94 -11.74
N ASN A 579 11.13 34.49 -12.46
CA ASN A 579 12.33 35.09 -11.87
C ASN A 579 12.13 36.60 -11.68
N ASP A 580 12.97 37.22 -10.86
CA ASP A 580 12.89 38.65 -10.54
C ASP A 580 13.15 39.57 -11.77
N ASP A 581 13.78 39.05 -12.81
CA ASP A 581 14.08 39.75 -14.07
C ASP A 581 12.99 39.64 -15.14
N GLY A 582 11.86 39.03 -14.82
CA GLY A 582 10.74 38.78 -15.73
C GLY A 582 10.96 37.61 -16.68
N THR A 583 11.99 36.82 -16.49
CA THR A 583 12.18 35.54 -17.16
C THR A 583 11.52 34.41 -16.38
N TYR A 584 11.39 33.22 -16.97
CA TYR A 584 10.77 32.05 -16.36
C TYR A 584 11.77 30.93 -16.31
N ALA A 585 12.03 30.43 -15.10
CA ALA A 585 12.83 29.22 -14.87
C ALA A 585 11.97 27.98 -15.11
N ILE A 586 12.43 27.12 -16.02
CA ILE A 586 11.78 25.86 -16.38
C ILE A 586 12.62 24.71 -15.83
N THR A 587 11.96 23.81 -15.12
CA THR A 587 12.53 22.51 -14.74
C THR A 587 11.72 21.43 -15.41
N ALA A 588 12.36 20.54 -16.14
CA ALA A 588 11.70 19.45 -16.83
C ALA A 588 12.47 18.14 -16.71
N VAL A 589 11.74 17.04 -16.60
CA VAL A 589 12.29 15.68 -16.48
C VAL A 589 12.14 14.96 -17.79
N GLN A 590 13.13 14.19 -18.18
CA GLN A 590 13.12 13.38 -19.40
C GLN A 590 11.82 12.58 -19.51
N HIS A 591 11.25 12.60 -20.70
CA HIS A 591 10.03 11.87 -21.04
C HIS A 591 10.32 10.87 -22.16
N VAL A 592 10.03 9.60 -21.91
CA VAL A 592 10.19 8.50 -22.86
C VAL A 592 8.82 7.90 -23.15
N PRO A 593 8.18 8.25 -24.29
CA PRO A 593 6.82 7.79 -24.63
C PRO A 593 6.70 6.26 -24.73
N GLU A 594 7.76 5.59 -25.18
CA GLU A 594 7.79 4.13 -25.34
C GLU A 594 7.67 3.37 -24.01
N LYS A 595 7.91 4.03 -22.88
CA LYS A 595 7.77 3.45 -21.56
C LYS A 595 6.37 2.84 -21.33
N GLU A 596 5.32 3.53 -21.77
CA GLU A 596 3.95 3.05 -21.62
C GLU A 596 3.73 1.69 -22.27
N SER A 597 4.14 1.51 -23.53
CA SER A 597 3.96 0.24 -24.25
C SER A 597 4.81 -0.88 -23.66
N ILE A 598 6.03 -0.58 -23.19
CA ILE A 598 6.89 -1.55 -22.51
C ILE A 598 6.23 -2.04 -21.23
N VAL A 599 5.67 -1.14 -20.45
CA VAL A 599 5.02 -1.45 -19.17
C VAL A 599 3.71 -2.20 -19.38
N ASP A 600 2.84 -1.71 -20.26
CA ASP A 600 1.52 -2.29 -20.46
C ASP A 600 1.57 -3.69 -21.08
N ASN A 601 2.60 -4.00 -21.86
CA ASN A 601 2.80 -5.32 -22.48
C ASN A 601 3.82 -6.19 -21.74
N GLY A 602 4.35 -5.72 -20.63
CA GLY A 602 5.47 -6.38 -19.92
C GLY A 602 5.05 -7.55 -19.03
N ALA A 603 3.76 -7.70 -18.71
CA ALA A 603 3.28 -8.78 -17.86
C ALA A 603 3.14 -10.07 -18.66
N SER A 604 3.79 -11.14 -18.19
CA SER A 604 3.63 -12.48 -18.70
C SER A 604 3.83 -13.47 -17.55
N PHE A 605 2.80 -14.21 -17.23
CA PHE A 605 2.81 -15.20 -16.16
C PHE A 605 2.63 -16.59 -16.72
N ASP A 606 3.38 -17.54 -16.18
CA ASP A 606 3.23 -18.93 -16.55
C ASP A 606 1.83 -19.43 -16.15
N PRO A 607 1.12 -20.13 -17.04
CA PRO A 607 -0.16 -20.71 -16.72
C PRO A 607 0.01 -21.73 -15.59
N GLN A 608 -0.80 -21.59 -14.55
CA GLN A 608 -0.81 -22.54 -13.45
C GLN A 608 -1.36 -23.88 -13.93
N PRO A 609 -0.63 -25.00 -13.78
CA PRO A 609 -1.14 -26.31 -14.14
C PRO A 609 -2.37 -26.66 -13.27
N GLY A 610 -3.51 -26.89 -13.92
CA GLY A 610 -4.80 -27.15 -13.27
C GLY A 610 -4.98 -28.52 -12.64
N THR A 611 -3.92 -29.33 -12.41
CA THR A 611 -4.02 -30.67 -11.86
C THR A 611 -3.24 -30.84 -10.56
N ILE A 612 -3.89 -31.42 -9.56
CA ILE A 612 -3.36 -31.68 -8.22
C ILE A 612 -2.18 -32.67 -8.21
N HIS A 613 -1.93 -33.41 -9.28
CA HIS A 613 -0.98 -34.50 -9.37
C HIS A 613 0.27 -34.22 -10.21
N GLY A 614 0.89 -33.07 -10.07
CA GLY A 614 2.10 -32.76 -10.81
C GLY A 614 2.55 -31.32 -10.66
N THR A 615 2.07 -30.64 -9.65
CA THR A 615 2.43 -29.26 -9.40
C THR A 615 3.88 -29.17 -8.97
N VAL A 616 4.73 -28.69 -9.87
CA VAL A 616 6.07 -28.21 -9.51
C VAL A 616 5.89 -27.16 -8.42
N PRO A 617 6.62 -27.24 -7.31
CA PRO A 617 6.55 -26.23 -6.26
C PRO A 617 6.82 -24.86 -6.84
N PRO A 618 6.10 -23.82 -6.37
CA PRO A 618 6.28 -22.47 -6.88
C PRO A 618 7.72 -22.00 -6.66
N ALA A 619 8.19 -21.12 -7.55
CA ALA A 619 9.46 -20.44 -7.36
C ALA A 619 9.46 -19.63 -6.07
N ILE A 620 10.59 -19.61 -5.39
CA ILE A 620 10.80 -18.78 -4.22
C ILE A 620 10.88 -17.30 -4.65
N GLN A 621 10.19 -16.44 -3.94
CA GLN A 621 10.19 -14.99 -4.17
C GLN A 621 10.77 -14.27 -2.95
N HIS A 622 11.32 -13.07 -3.19
CA HIS A 622 11.75 -12.13 -2.14
C HIS A 622 12.72 -12.74 -1.12
N LEU A 623 13.65 -13.56 -1.58
CA LEU A 623 14.68 -14.09 -0.70
C LEU A 623 15.56 -12.96 -0.18
N THR A 624 15.47 -12.70 1.11
CA THR A 624 16.24 -11.68 1.82
C THR A 624 17.04 -12.30 2.95
N THR A 625 18.16 -11.68 3.29
CA THR A 625 19.01 -12.08 4.41
C THR A 625 19.28 -10.88 5.30
N GLU A 626 19.19 -11.11 6.60
CA GLU A 626 19.51 -10.12 7.64
C GLU A 626 20.58 -10.70 8.55
N ILE A 627 21.69 -9.95 8.71
CA ILE A 627 22.81 -10.36 9.56
C ILE A 627 22.56 -9.83 10.97
N LEU A 628 22.57 -10.75 11.94
CA LEU A 628 22.44 -10.46 13.35
C LEU A 628 23.75 -10.80 14.06
N ALA A 629 24.31 -9.84 14.79
CA ALA A 629 25.50 -10.06 15.60
C ALA A 629 25.12 -10.58 16.99
N GLU A 630 25.74 -11.65 17.44
CA GLU A 630 25.58 -12.22 18.77
C GLU A 630 26.98 -12.64 19.27
N GLU A 631 27.41 -12.15 20.45
CA GLU A 631 28.69 -12.39 21.14
C GLU A 631 29.75 -13.24 20.42
N GLY A 632 30.45 -12.63 19.46
CA GLY A 632 31.56 -13.27 18.73
C GLY A 632 31.19 -14.23 17.60
N GLN A 633 29.88 -14.41 17.35
CA GLN A 633 29.37 -15.19 16.22
C GLN A 633 28.28 -14.40 15.50
N TYR A 634 28.11 -14.71 14.22
CA TYR A 634 27.07 -14.06 13.41
C TYR A 634 25.96 -15.05 13.11
N GLN A 635 24.74 -14.53 13.16
CA GLN A 635 23.52 -15.22 12.74
C GLN A 635 23.00 -14.55 11.47
N VAL A 636 22.43 -15.32 10.59
CA VAL A 636 21.73 -14.81 9.40
C VAL A 636 20.32 -15.33 9.41
N LEU A 637 19.37 -14.41 9.42
CA LEU A 637 17.96 -14.70 9.27
C LEU A 637 17.61 -14.56 7.78
N ALA A 638 17.29 -15.67 7.17
CA ALA A 638 16.77 -15.71 5.80
C ALA A 638 15.24 -15.69 5.84
N ARG A 639 14.64 -14.90 4.98
CA ARG A 639 13.18 -14.82 4.78
C ARG A 639 12.88 -14.86 3.30
N TRP A 640 11.77 -15.47 2.96
CA TRP A 640 11.29 -15.54 1.57
C TRP A 640 9.79 -15.69 1.55
N ASP A 641 9.22 -15.48 0.38
CA ASP A 641 7.81 -15.67 0.11
C ASP A 641 7.62 -16.70 -1.00
N THR A 642 6.44 -17.25 -1.06
CA THR A 642 5.98 -18.08 -2.17
C THR A 642 4.68 -17.52 -2.70
N PRO A 643 4.46 -17.49 -4.01
CA PRO A 643 3.20 -16.99 -4.58
C PRO A 643 2.00 -17.87 -4.20
N ARG A 644 2.27 -19.01 -3.58
CA ARG A 644 1.25 -19.98 -3.21
C ARG A 644 1.69 -20.81 -2.00
N VAL A 645 0.87 -20.82 -0.96
CA VAL A 645 1.02 -21.78 0.14
C VAL A 645 0.38 -23.10 -0.29
N VAL A 646 1.18 -24.11 -0.54
CA VAL A 646 0.71 -25.45 -0.82
C VAL A 646 0.77 -26.26 0.48
N LYS A 647 -0.34 -26.87 0.88
CA LYS A 647 -0.40 -27.71 2.08
C LYS A 647 0.64 -28.85 1.99
N GLY A 648 1.53 -28.92 2.98
CA GLY A 648 2.60 -29.90 3.01
C GLY A 648 3.87 -29.51 2.25
N ALA A 649 3.98 -28.25 1.79
CA ALA A 649 5.21 -27.72 1.24
C ALA A 649 6.25 -27.48 2.34
N SER A 650 7.50 -27.77 2.03
CA SER A 650 8.67 -27.43 2.82
C SER A 650 9.70 -26.72 1.94
N PHE A 651 10.72 -26.18 2.58
CA PHE A 651 11.79 -25.47 1.87
C PHE A 651 13.12 -26.11 2.17
N SER A 652 13.92 -26.28 1.14
CA SER A 652 15.29 -26.78 1.22
C SER A 652 16.24 -25.61 1.02
N LEU A 653 17.15 -25.43 1.98
CA LEU A 653 18.13 -24.36 2.00
C LEU A 653 19.53 -24.93 1.85
N ARG A 654 20.38 -24.23 1.08
CA ARG A 654 21.80 -24.48 0.97
C ARG A 654 22.57 -23.19 1.18
N LEU A 655 23.49 -23.21 2.12
CA LEU A 655 24.38 -22.10 2.40
C LEU A 655 25.81 -22.50 2.05
N ASN A 656 26.38 -21.81 1.09
CA ASN A 656 27.76 -21.99 0.66
C ASN A 656 28.61 -20.79 1.05
N VAL A 657 29.90 -20.99 1.32
CA VAL A 657 30.89 -19.94 1.51
C VAL A 657 31.91 -19.99 0.37
N ALA A 658 32.27 -18.83 -0.16
CA ALA A 658 33.32 -18.70 -1.14
C ALA A 658 34.67 -18.99 -0.48
N ALA A 659 35.42 -19.98 -1.02
CA ALA A 659 36.78 -20.28 -0.60
C ALA A 659 37.80 -19.36 -1.30
N GLU A 660 39.02 -19.29 -0.77
CA GLU A 660 40.11 -18.47 -1.33
C GLU A 660 40.52 -18.89 -2.76
N ASP A 661 40.27 -20.13 -3.13
CA ASP A 661 40.54 -20.67 -4.47
C ASP A 661 39.41 -20.38 -5.49
N GLY A 662 38.36 -19.66 -5.08
CA GLY A 662 37.19 -19.32 -5.90
C GLY A 662 36.16 -20.43 -6.00
N SER A 663 36.33 -21.54 -5.29
CA SER A 663 35.32 -22.61 -5.17
C SER A 663 34.31 -22.29 -4.08
N ASP A 664 33.08 -22.79 -4.23
CA ASP A 664 32.04 -22.69 -3.22
C ASP A 664 32.01 -23.93 -2.33
N ARG A 665 32.19 -23.74 -1.04
CA ARG A 665 32.10 -24.80 -0.04
C ARG A 665 30.77 -24.78 0.69
N LEU A 666 30.04 -25.88 0.74
CA LEU A 666 28.82 -26.02 1.51
C LEU A 666 29.11 -25.89 3.00
N VAL A 667 28.43 -24.96 3.64
CA VAL A 667 28.50 -24.69 5.10
C VAL A 667 27.35 -25.35 5.82
N SER A 668 26.16 -25.22 5.28
CA SER A 668 24.94 -25.72 5.90
C SER A 668 23.91 -26.15 4.86
N SER A 669 23.16 -27.18 5.17
CA SER A 669 21.98 -27.62 4.43
C SER A 669 20.87 -27.86 5.44
N ALA A 670 19.71 -27.24 5.21
CA ALA A 670 18.58 -27.30 6.13
C ALA A 670 17.27 -27.46 5.39
N GLY A 671 16.26 -27.97 6.09
CA GLY A 671 14.88 -28.02 5.64
C GLY A 671 13.97 -27.41 6.67
N THR A 672 12.97 -26.65 6.24
CA THR A 672 11.99 -26.02 7.12
C THR A 672 10.62 -25.95 6.47
N PRO A 673 9.52 -26.10 7.21
CA PRO A 673 8.18 -25.81 6.72
C PRO A 673 7.85 -24.31 6.71
N ASP A 674 8.66 -23.48 7.38
CA ASP A 674 8.43 -22.04 7.54
C ASP A 674 9.05 -21.25 6.38
N THR A 675 8.59 -20.05 6.14
CA THR A 675 9.12 -19.09 5.15
C THR A 675 10.31 -18.29 5.68
N GLN A 676 10.91 -18.73 6.74
CA GLN A 676 12.13 -18.15 7.32
C GLN A 676 13.01 -19.23 7.94
N TYR A 677 14.30 -18.97 7.97
CA TYR A 677 15.27 -19.84 8.63
C TYR A 677 16.45 -19.02 9.18
N ARG A 678 16.95 -19.44 10.34
CA ARG A 678 18.07 -18.78 11.01
C ARG A 678 19.30 -19.66 11.02
N PHE A 679 20.33 -19.25 10.29
CA PHE A 679 21.66 -19.84 10.36
C PHE A 679 22.43 -19.23 11.54
N ARG A 680 23.07 -20.09 12.32
CA ARG A 680 23.84 -19.69 13.51
C ARG A 680 25.30 -20.09 13.37
N GLY A 681 26.17 -19.41 14.14
CA GLY A 681 27.58 -19.77 14.22
C GLY A 681 28.37 -19.52 12.93
N LEU A 682 27.96 -18.52 12.15
CA LEU A 682 28.66 -18.15 10.92
C LEU A 682 29.88 -17.30 11.24
N THR A 683 30.94 -17.49 10.46
CA THR A 683 32.17 -16.69 10.52
C THR A 683 32.19 -15.64 9.42
N PRO A 684 33.04 -14.59 9.54
CA PRO A 684 33.19 -13.64 8.46
C PRO A 684 33.55 -14.33 7.14
N GLY A 685 32.91 -13.92 6.05
CA GLY A 685 33.08 -14.51 4.73
C GLY A 685 31.99 -14.07 3.75
N ARG A 686 32.14 -14.48 2.51
CA ARG A 686 31.14 -14.25 1.46
C ARG A 686 30.32 -15.53 1.28
N TYR A 687 29.02 -15.39 1.39
CA TYR A 687 28.09 -16.51 1.38
C TYR A 687 27.13 -16.41 0.20
N THR A 688 26.73 -17.58 -0.30
CA THR A 688 25.62 -17.73 -1.26
C THR A 688 24.56 -18.62 -0.61
N LEU A 689 23.36 -18.11 -0.46
CA LEU A 689 22.21 -18.85 0.02
C LEU A 689 21.29 -19.19 -1.15
N SER A 690 20.94 -20.46 -1.27
CA SER A 690 19.95 -20.94 -2.21
C SER A 690 18.79 -21.58 -1.47
N VAL A 691 17.57 -21.25 -1.85
CA VAL A 691 16.33 -21.79 -1.28
C VAL A 691 15.46 -22.35 -2.39
N ARG A 692 14.88 -23.52 -2.15
CA ARG A 692 13.92 -24.18 -3.04
C ARG A 692 12.68 -24.58 -2.27
N ALA A 693 11.52 -24.48 -2.90
CA ALA A 693 10.32 -25.12 -2.38
C ALA A 693 10.32 -26.61 -2.73
N VAL A 694 9.82 -27.42 -1.81
CA VAL A 694 9.70 -28.86 -1.95
C VAL A 694 8.27 -29.25 -1.63
N ASN A 695 7.59 -29.97 -2.52
CA ASN A 695 6.23 -30.44 -2.26
C ASN A 695 6.23 -31.71 -1.38
N SER A 696 5.05 -32.15 -0.97
CA SER A 696 4.86 -33.35 -0.15
C SER A 696 5.37 -34.64 -0.78
N GLN A 697 5.67 -34.63 -2.07
CA GLN A 697 6.19 -35.76 -2.83
C GLN A 697 7.71 -35.70 -3.07
N GLY A 698 8.36 -34.63 -2.52
CA GLY A 698 9.81 -34.45 -2.65
C GLY A 698 10.26 -33.79 -3.95
N GLN A 699 9.35 -33.34 -4.80
CA GLN A 699 9.71 -32.60 -6.01
C GLN A 699 10.15 -31.19 -5.60
N GLN A 700 11.23 -30.72 -6.25
CA GLN A 700 11.85 -29.43 -5.96
C GLN A 700 11.51 -28.41 -7.06
N GLY A 701 11.17 -27.21 -6.64
CA GLY A 701 11.01 -26.07 -7.53
C GLY A 701 12.34 -25.40 -7.89
N ASP A 702 12.26 -24.36 -8.71
CA ASP A 702 13.42 -23.58 -9.08
C ASP A 702 14.03 -22.87 -7.86
N PRO A 703 15.37 -22.80 -7.78
CA PRO A 703 16.03 -22.14 -6.66
C PRO A 703 15.99 -20.62 -6.82
N ALA A 704 15.74 -19.92 -5.72
CA ALA A 704 16.16 -18.54 -5.58
C ALA A 704 17.50 -18.49 -4.85
N SER A 705 18.38 -17.61 -5.27
CA SER A 705 19.70 -17.45 -4.65
C SER A 705 19.97 -15.99 -4.33
N THR A 706 20.59 -15.74 -3.20
CA THR A 706 21.08 -14.42 -2.79
C THR A 706 22.49 -14.52 -2.24
N GLN A 707 23.27 -13.46 -2.42
CA GLN A 707 24.62 -13.36 -1.87
C GLN A 707 24.64 -12.34 -0.75
N PHE A 708 25.40 -12.63 0.28
CA PHE A 708 25.67 -11.70 1.36
C PHE A 708 27.09 -11.88 1.88
N SER A 709 27.62 -10.82 2.48
CA SER A 709 28.96 -10.85 3.06
C SER A 709 28.88 -10.52 4.54
N ILE A 710 29.49 -11.39 5.36
CA ILE A 710 29.73 -11.09 6.76
C ILE A 710 31.12 -10.49 6.84
N SER A 711 31.22 -9.17 6.68
CA SER A 711 32.45 -8.42 6.73
C SER A 711 32.18 -6.98 7.15
N ALA A 712 33.17 -6.36 7.76
CA ALA A 712 33.11 -4.92 7.98
C ALA A 712 33.07 -4.21 6.61
N PRO A 713 32.33 -3.11 6.49
CA PRO A 713 32.18 -2.41 5.21
C PRO A 713 33.51 -1.73 4.84
N ALA A 714 33.70 -1.53 3.55
CA ALA A 714 34.80 -0.69 3.05
C ALA A 714 34.53 0.78 3.43
N ALA A 715 35.58 1.54 3.61
CA ALA A 715 35.48 2.99 3.82
C ALA A 715 34.82 3.67 2.61
N PRO A 716 34.10 4.77 2.80
CA PRO A 716 33.57 5.56 1.67
C PRO A 716 34.67 5.91 0.68
N SER A 717 34.40 5.79 -0.60
CA SER A 717 35.36 6.14 -1.64
C SER A 717 35.58 7.67 -1.72
N PHE A 718 34.54 8.43 -1.48
CA PHE A 718 34.61 9.88 -1.30
C PHE A 718 33.35 10.38 -0.59
N ILE A 719 33.39 11.61 -0.11
CA ILE A 719 32.28 12.29 0.53
C ILE A 719 31.92 13.51 -0.32
N GLU A 720 30.71 13.53 -0.81
CA GLU A 720 30.15 14.66 -1.50
C GLU A 720 29.56 15.63 -0.48
N LEU A 721 30.07 16.87 -0.45
CA LEU A 721 29.54 17.93 0.40
C LEU A 721 28.79 18.94 -0.46
N THR A 722 27.51 19.11 -0.18
CA THR A 722 26.64 20.06 -0.88
C THR A 722 26.38 21.27 0.00
N PRO A 723 26.79 22.48 -0.40
CA PRO A 723 26.55 23.71 0.32
C PRO A 723 25.03 24.03 0.36
N GLY A 724 24.54 24.44 1.51
CA GLY A 724 23.20 24.97 1.68
C GLY A 724 23.22 26.23 2.58
N TYR A 725 22.11 26.89 2.74
CA TYR A 725 21.98 28.06 3.61
C TYR A 725 22.05 27.63 5.08
N PHE A 726 23.07 28.05 5.78
CA PHE A 726 23.40 27.64 7.17
C PHE A 726 23.47 26.12 7.37
N GLN A 727 23.77 25.41 6.32
CA GLN A 727 23.84 23.96 6.36
C GLN A 727 24.82 23.40 5.32
N ILE A 728 25.28 22.20 5.57
CA ILE A 728 26.06 21.40 4.63
C ILE A 728 25.48 19.99 4.61
N THR A 729 25.16 19.50 3.44
CA THR A 729 24.73 18.12 3.28
C THR A 729 25.93 17.25 2.96
N ALA A 730 26.19 16.25 3.78
CA ALA A 730 27.24 15.27 3.55
C ALA A 730 26.64 13.95 3.03
N THR A 731 27.09 13.55 1.86
CA THR A 731 26.64 12.31 1.20
C THR A 731 27.84 11.42 0.90
N PRO A 732 28.09 10.38 1.70
CA PRO A 732 29.15 9.42 1.43
C PRO A 732 28.84 8.59 0.18
N ARG A 733 29.88 8.23 -0.55
CA ARG A 733 29.80 7.38 -1.74
C ARG A 733 30.70 6.18 -1.57
N GLN A 734 30.19 5.00 -1.87
CA GLN A 734 30.99 3.78 -1.95
C GLN A 734 31.30 3.40 -3.39
N ALA A 735 32.43 2.74 -3.59
CA ALA A 735 32.82 2.22 -4.91
C ALA A 735 31.83 1.13 -5.40
N VAL A 736 31.30 0.33 -4.48
CA VAL A 736 30.27 -0.67 -4.75
C VAL A 736 29.14 -0.46 -3.74
N TYR A 737 27.92 -0.35 -4.23
CA TYR A 737 26.75 -0.18 -3.39
C TYR A 737 26.49 -1.43 -2.54
N ASP A 738 26.34 -1.22 -1.23
CA ASP A 738 25.97 -2.25 -0.26
C ASP A 738 24.78 -1.75 0.56
N PRO A 739 23.59 -2.36 0.42
CA PRO A 739 22.39 -1.89 1.12
C PRO A 739 22.42 -2.10 2.64
N THR A 740 23.37 -2.90 3.15
CA THR A 740 23.51 -3.15 4.60
C THR A 740 24.30 -2.07 5.30
N VAL A 741 24.93 -1.16 4.55
CA VAL A 741 25.84 -0.15 5.06
C VAL A 741 25.09 1.13 5.41
N GLN A 742 25.35 1.63 6.61
CA GLN A 742 25.02 2.96 7.06
C GLN A 742 26.32 3.73 7.33
N TYR A 743 26.22 5.01 7.60
CA TYR A 743 27.39 5.84 7.84
C TYR A 743 27.27 6.56 9.17
N GLU A 744 28.35 6.55 9.93
CA GLU A 744 28.52 7.41 11.10
C GLU A 744 29.08 8.75 10.64
N PHE A 745 28.41 9.83 11.02
CA PHE A 745 28.78 11.20 10.71
C PHE A 745 29.38 11.88 11.95
N TRP A 746 30.58 12.40 11.79
CA TRP A 746 31.30 13.17 12.78
C TRP A 746 31.66 14.51 12.23
N PHE A 747 31.63 15.55 13.04
CA PHE A 747 31.78 16.94 12.66
C PHE A 747 32.79 17.67 13.54
N SER A 748 33.58 18.51 12.91
CA SER A 748 34.48 19.41 13.62
C SER A 748 34.57 20.77 12.94
N ASP A 749 34.68 21.82 13.70
CA ASP A 749 34.98 23.17 13.25
C ASP A 749 36.48 23.48 13.12
N ALA A 750 37.34 22.54 13.49
CA ALA A 750 38.78 22.56 13.33
C ALA A 750 39.24 21.27 12.63
N GLN A 751 40.25 21.38 11.78
CA GLN A 751 40.83 20.24 11.10
C GLN A 751 41.51 19.29 12.08
N ILE A 752 41.13 18.00 11.98
CA ILE A 752 41.75 16.92 12.72
C ILE A 752 42.75 16.25 11.81
N THR A 753 44.05 16.41 12.12
CA THR A 753 45.16 15.91 11.30
C THR A 753 45.43 14.42 11.50
N ASP A 754 45.16 13.90 12.69
CA ASP A 754 45.25 12.48 12.99
C ASP A 754 43.85 11.86 12.98
N ILE A 755 43.57 11.10 11.95
CA ILE A 755 42.25 10.48 11.72
C ILE A 755 41.86 9.48 12.84
N HIS A 756 42.82 8.97 13.61
CA HIS A 756 42.56 8.09 14.75
C HIS A 756 42.05 8.85 15.98
N GLN A 757 42.13 10.17 15.96
CA GLN A 757 41.64 11.04 17.06
C GLN A 757 40.23 11.57 16.80
N VAL A 758 39.59 11.20 15.70
CA VAL A 758 38.24 11.69 15.33
C VAL A 758 37.22 11.43 16.44
N GLU A 759 37.23 10.23 17.03
CA GLU A 759 36.24 9.88 18.08
C GLU A 759 36.44 10.71 19.37
N ASN A 760 37.65 11.22 19.60
CA ASN A 760 37.96 12.06 20.77
C ASN A 760 37.81 13.56 20.52
N ALA A 761 38.02 14.00 19.29
CA ALA A 761 38.13 15.42 18.94
C ALA A 761 36.92 15.96 18.15
N ALA A 762 36.19 15.11 17.47
CA ALA A 762 35.01 15.49 16.68
C ALA A 762 33.70 15.22 17.44
N ARG A 763 32.65 15.91 17.02
CA ARG A 763 31.32 15.71 17.54
C ARG A 763 30.58 14.66 16.72
N TYR A 764 30.07 13.62 17.37
CA TYR A 764 29.21 12.65 16.74
C TYR A 764 27.84 13.25 16.39
N LEU A 765 27.42 13.17 15.16
CA LEU A 765 26.13 13.68 14.69
C LEU A 765 25.05 12.59 14.69
N GLY A 766 25.37 11.42 14.20
CA GLY A 766 24.43 10.31 14.09
C GLY A 766 24.85 9.30 13.03
N THR A 767 23.99 8.29 12.84
CA THR A 767 24.13 7.25 11.81
C THR A 767 22.98 7.33 10.83
N ALA A 768 23.28 7.51 9.54
CA ALA A 768 22.30 7.62 8.46
C ALA A 768 22.95 7.32 7.10
N LEU A 769 22.20 7.43 6.02
CA LEU A 769 22.71 7.32 4.65
C LEU A 769 23.31 8.63 4.13
N TYR A 770 22.83 9.74 4.61
CA TYR A 770 23.35 11.09 4.41
C TYR A 770 23.03 11.93 5.63
N TRP A 771 23.68 13.09 5.77
CA TRP A 771 23.48 13.98 6.90
C TRP A 771 23.41 15.44 6.46
N ILE A 772 22.41 16.15 6.98
CA ILE A 772 22.28 17.59 6.83
C ILE A 772 22.76 18.23 8.11
N ALA A 773 23.95 18.81 8.09
CA ALA A 773 24.53 19.48 9.26
C ALA A 773 24.03 20.94 9.31
N ALA A 774 22.87 21.14 9.90
CA ALA A 774 22.25 22.45 10.10
C ALA A 774 22.18 22.86 11.59
N SER A 775 22.22 21.89 12.51
CA SER A 775 22.07 22.13 13.95
C SER A 775 23.34 22.61 14.66
N VAL A 776 24.46 22.68 13.97
CA VAL A 776 25.80 22.96 14.54
C VAL A 776 26.32 24.38 14.29
N ASN A 777 25.40 25.31 14.02
CA ASN A 777 25.71 26.74 13.84
C ASN A 777 26.72 27.04 12.71
N ILE A 778 26.44 26.47 11.55
CA ILE A 778 27.24 26.60 10.35
C ILE A 778 27.11 28.02 9.77
N ARG A 779 28.25 28.66 9.51
CA ARG A 779 28.34 30.03 8.99
C ARG A 779 28.90 30.03 7.57
N PRO A 780 28.43 30.94 6.69
CA PRO A 780 29.03 31.15 5.37
C PRO A 780 30.52 31.52 5.47
N GLY A 781 31.30 31.12 4.49
CA GLY A 781 32.70 31.52 4.34
C GLY A 781 33.67 30.88 5.34
N ARG A 782 33.24 29.88 6.06
CA ARG A 782 34.08 29.13 7.02
C ARG A 782 34.17 27.68 6.61
N ASP A 783 35.35 27.08 6.73
CA ASP A 783 35.56 25.65 6.51
C ASP A 783 35.06 24.83 7.68
N TYR A 784 34.39 23.74 7.39
CA TYR A 784 33.94 22.72 8.32
C TYR A 784 34.42 21.35 7.88
N TYR A 785 34.67 20.48 8.83
CA TYR A 785 35.32 19.20 8.60
C TYR A 785 34.40 18.08 8.99
N PHE A 786 34.15 17.20 8.04
CA PHE A 786 33.34 16.01 8.22
C PHE A 786 34.25 14.78 8.17
N TYR A 787 34.03 13.89 9.12
CA TYR A 787 34.69 12.60 9.17
C TYR A 787 33.61 11.52 9.19
N ILE A 788 33.64 10.67 8.18
CA ILE A 788 32.58 9.72 7.95
C ILE A 788 33.18 8.36 7.76
N ARG A 789 32.61 7.36 8.41
CA ARG A 789 32.93 5.96 8.21
C ARG A 789 31.70 5.14 7.95
N ALA A 790 31.86 4.10 7.16
CA ALA A 790 30.82 3.11 6.90
C ALA A 790 30.71 2.14 8.09
N VAL A 791 29.49 1.79 8.44
CA VAL A 791 29.19 0.85 9.52
C VAL A 791 28.13 -0.15 9.07
N ASN A 792 28.28 -1.39 9.52
CA ASN A 792 27.27 -2.41 9.44
C ASN A 792 27.26 -3.22 10.74
N GLN A 793 26.50 -4.28 10.80
CA GLN A 793 26.40 -5.09 12.01
C GLN A 793 27.69 -5.87 12.35
N VAL A 794 28.60 -5.99 11.40
CA VAL A 794 29.86 -6.70 11.55
C VAL A 794 30.98 -5.80 12.07
N GLY A 795 30.99 -4.55 11.67
CA GLY A 795 32.04 -3.64 12.10
C GLY A 795 31.95 -2.26 11.44
N LYS A 796 33.02 -1.51 11.61
CA LYS A 796 33.17 -0.14 11.17
C LYS A 796 34.41 -0.01 10.27
N SER A 797 34.33 0.80 9.25
CA SER A 797 35.46 1.11 8.38
C SER A 797 36.39 2.16 9.01
N ALA A 798 37.51 2.45 8.37
CA ALA A 798 38.28 3.65 8.63
C ALA A 798 37.44 4.91 8.27
N PHE A 799 37.80 6.03 8.95
CA PHE A 799 37.24 7.34 8.65
C PHE A 799 37.78 7.90 7.32
N VAL A 800 36.91 8.60 6.61
CA VAL A 800 37.25 9.44 5.46
C VAL A 800 36.89 10.88 5.83
N GLY A 801 37.81 11.80 5.64
CA GLY A 801 37.59 13.23 5.91
C GLY A 801 37.17 13.99 4.64
N ALA A 802 36.35 14.99 4.82
CA ALA A 802 36.00 15.96 3.79
C ALA A 802 35.85 17.35 4.39
N THR A 803 36.25 18.38 3.63
CA THR A 803 36.14 19.78 4.04
C THR A 803 35.12 20.48 3.14
N GLY A 804 34.20 21.21 3.73
CA GLY A 804 33.18 21.95 3.01
C GLY A 804 32.76 23.23 3.67
N GLN A 805 32.07 24.06 2.90
CA GLN A 805 31.52 25.33 3.38
C GLN A 805 30.02 25.36 3.14
N ALA A 806 29.30 26.18 3.92
CA ALA A 806 27.90 26.53 3.57
C ALA A 806 27.89 27.42 2.32
N SER A 807 26.70 27.56 1.73
CA SER A 807 26.54 28.44 0.57
C SER A 807 27.06 29.85 0.84
N ASN A 808 27.77 30.42 -0.10
CA ASN A 808 28.24 31.81 -0.07
C ASN A 808 27.29 32.77 -0.84
N ASP A 809 26.10 32.31 -1.20
CA ASP A 809 25.10 33.12 -1.88
C ASP A 809 24.49 34.17 -0.93
N ALA A 810 25.06 35.38 -0.96
CA ALA A 810 24.62 36.49 -0.12
C ALA A 810 23.17 36.89 -0.38
N ALA A 811 22.72 36.81 -1.62
CA ALA A 811 21.36 37.18 -2.01
C ALA A 811 20.33 36.20 -1.41
N GLY A 812 20.62 34.90 -1.47
CA GLY A 812 19.78 33.87 -0.85
C GLY A 812 19.69 33.99 0.67
N TYR A 813 20.80 34.34 1.34
CA TYR A 813 20.78 34.62 2.79
C TYR A 813 19.93 35.85 3.13
N LEU A 814 20.03 36.90 2.34
CA LEU A 814 19.23 38.12 2.54
C LEU A 814 17.73 37.85 2.33
N ASP A 815 17.39 37.05 1.33
CA ASP A 815 16.00 36.67 1.09
C ASP A 815 15.43 35.80 2.20
N PHE A 816 16.24 34.88 2.73
CA PHE A 816 15.88 34.07 3.90
C PHE A 816 15.54 34.91 5.14
N PHE A 817 16.30 36.00 5.37
CA PHE A 817 16.07 36.91 6.51
C PHE A 817 15.03 38.00 6.23
N LYS A 818 14.52 38.12 5.02
CA LYS A 818 13.53 39.12 4.64
C LYS A 818 12.28 39.02 5.52
N GLY A 819 12.01 40.06 6.28
CA GLY A 819 10.91 40.10 7.23
C GLY A 819 11.15 39.39 8.58
N GLN A 820 12.31 38.77 8.76
CA GLN A 820 12.69 38.15 10.04
C GLN A 820 13.62 39.04 10.85
N ILE A 821 14.36 39.94 10.20
CA ILE A 821 15.23 40.93 10.86
C ILE A 821 14.39 42.18 11.12
N THR A 822 14.21 42.49 12.39
CA THR A 822 13.53 43.68 12.87
C THR A 822 14.57 44.68 13.45
N GLU A 823 14.14 45.93 13.66
CA GLU A 823 15.01 46.95 14.29
C GLU A 823 15.65 46.49 15.59
N SER A 824 15.00 45.61 16.34
CA SER A 824 15.49 45.09 17.59
C SER A 824 16.69 44.13 17.42
N HIS A 825 16.90 43.60 16.21
CA HIS A 825 17.99 42.71 15.86
C HIS A 825 19.24 43.45 15.33
N LEU A 826 19.08 44.73 14.98
CA LEU A 826 20.17 45.56 14.49
C LEU A 826 20.92 46.18 15.70
N GLY A 827 22.23 46.07 15.69
CA GLY A 827 23.07 46.71 16.70
C GLY A 827 22.98 48.26 16.62
N LYS A 828 23.21 48.93 17.72
CA LYS A 828 23.13 50.42 17.82
C LYS A 828 24.09 51.16 16.84
N GLU A 829 25.08 50.47 16.30
CA GLU A 829 26.04 51.01 15.32
C GLU A 829 25.53 50.92 13.87
N LEU A 830 24.41 50.24 13.64
CA LEU A 830 23.74 50.10 12.32
C LEU A 830 22.42 50.88 12.18
N LEU A 831 21.97 51.45 13.29
CA LEU A 831 20.86 52.41 13.38
C LEU A 831 21.38 53.84 13.45
#